data_17a9810629a65c12a7aa4f686b763675
#
_entry.id   17a9810629a65c12a7aa4f686b763675
#
_cell.length_a   1.000
_cell.length_b   1.000
_cell.length_c   1.000
_cell.angle_alpha   90.00
_cell.angle_beta   90.00
_cell.angle_gamma   90.00
#
_symmetry.space_group_name_H-M   'P 1'
#
loop_
_entity.id
_entity.type
_entity.pdbx_description
1 polymer ?
#
loop_
_entity_poly.entity_id
_entity_poly.type
_entity_poly.pdbx_seq_one_letter_code
_entity_poly.pdbx_strand_id
1 'polypeptide(L)'
;GDWKAGWIETGAASDTVNGPAQRYRRDFQAKGKIRSATIFMSAHGVYEAFLNGKPLSENKFAPGWTSYGKRLQYQVYDVTSLVDRGTNALAITIGSGWYRTPLAWNNNRNLYGTKTGLLLQLVLEYSNGAREIIVTDDQWKTSDAGPVRASEIYNGEIFDDRLADEDWKSSAFSANAEWKPAVKAPISMGNLVATYNEPVRAHEIFHPVHIFKTPKGELVADFGQNLVGYEELKLKGQAGERIVVNHAEVLDKEGNFYTENLRAARSENIYFLHGKGQETLHPHFTFHGFRFIKISGYSGDLKNDDLSAVVLHSDMDTTGFFSCSNPLLNQLQHNIRWGQKGNFLDVPTDCPQRDERLGWTGDAQAFSATAAFNMGVHNFFAKWLKDVSADQGIDGMVPFVVPNVLGPQAGGSAGWADVSTIIPWNMWLAYGDIKILSDQYPGMKAWVEFMHKHSTDDLWNTGFHFGDWLFYRPFDDNDGRSAVTDKYLIAQCFYAHSTQLLINAAGRLNKTDDIAYYTALLNKIKAAFVREYLTPSGRLVSGTQTAYTLALQFDLLPENLREQAARRLAENIRDYNDHITTGFLGTPYICHVLSRYGYDSLAYRLLLQDTYPSWLYPVKMGATTIWERWDGQKPDSSFQTPSMNSFNHYAYGAIGDWMYRNIAGLQMDEQEGAGYKKIIIKPCLSEKLDYADCSLESVYGTISVQWRKKDGKLNLLLRIPPNTTAKIYLPAMTLQSVMENGRPLGEQKDIALSESKDKLVILETGSGVYQFSSDIPK
;
A
#
# COMPACT_ATOMS: atom_id res chain seq x y z
N GLY A 1 -10.87 19.08 24.27
CA GLY A 1 -9.49 19.16 24.11
C GLY A 1 -8.76 20.02 25.11
N ASP A 2 -7.70 19.45 25.72
CA ASP A 2 -6.91 20.11 26.75
C ASP A 2 -5.66 20.81 26.20
N TRP A 3 -5.68 21.20 24.93
CA TRP A 3 -4.61 21.96 24.33
C TRP A 3 -4.51 23.35 24.94
N LYS A 4 -3.32 23.69 25.47
CA LYS A 4 -2.94 25.01 25.92
C LYS A 4 -2.01 25.71 24.92
N ALA A 5 -1.38 24.93 24.04
CA ALA A 5 -0.52 25.41 22.97
C ALA A 5 -1.33 26.11 21.87
N GLY A 6 -0.72 27.04 21.20
CA GLY A 6 -1.20 27.65 19.95
C GLY A 6 -0.24 27.35 18.81
N TRP A 7 -0.72 27.43 17.58
CA TRP A 7 0.14 27.33 16.40
C TRP A 7 1.11 28.50 16.33
N ILE A 8 2.35 28.21 15.98
CA ILE A 8 3.38 29.22 15.69
C ILE A 8 3.99 29.00 14.30
N GLU A 9 4.41 30.08 13.69
CA GLU A 9 5.11 30.12 12.40
C GLU A 9 6.39 30.95 12.54
N THR A 10 7.25 30.89 11.52
CA THR A 10 8.32 31.89 11.39
C THR A 10 7.73 33.21 10.89
N GLY A 11 8.42 34.33 11.15
CA GLY A 11 8.07 35.63 10.58
C GLY A 11 8.47 35.82 9.12
N ALA A 12 8.94 34.77 8.45
CA ALA A 12 9.33 34.80 7.05
C ALA A 12 8.14 35.02 6.11
N ALA A 13 8.38 35.58 4.93
CA ALA A 13 7.38 35.70 3.89
C ALA A 13 6.87 34.29 3.45
N SER A 14 5.67 34.25 2.88
CA SER A 14 5.14 33.03 2.27
C SER A 14 6.07 32.53 1.17
N ASP A 15 6.35 31.24 1.20
CA ASP A 15 7.17 30.59 0.18
C ASP A 15 6.29 29.98 -0.91
N THR A 16 6.47 30.42 -2.13
CA THR A 16 5.75 29.92 -3.32
C THR A 16 6.58 28.99 -4.17
N VAL A 17 7.84 28.77 -3.79
CA VAL A 17 8.80 27.88 -4.43
C VAL A 17 9.47 27.00 -3.38
N ASN A 18 10.35 26.12 -3.79
CA ASN A 18 11.05 25.18 -2.90
C ASN A 18 12.03 25.91 -1.95
N GLY A 19 11.56 26.32 -0.79
CA GLY A 19 12.31 27.07 0.20
C GLY A 19 12.91 26.23 1.32
N PRO A 20 13.69 26.86 2.21
CA PRO A 20 14.40 26.17 3.28
C PRO A 20 13.45 25.57 4.33
N ALA A 21 13.89 24.47 4.94
CA ALA A 21 13.29 23.94 6.16
C ALA A 21 13.46 24.96 7.30
N GLN A 22 12.50 24.98 8.21
CA GLN A 22 12.42 25.97 9.27
C GLN A 22 12.73 25.35 10.61
N ARG A 23 13.60 25.98 11.38
CA ARG A 23 14.04 25.53 12.69
C ARG A 23 13.33 26.32 13.77
N TYR A 24 12.90 25.60 14.82
CA TYR A 24 12.24 26.15 16.01
C TYR A 24 12.98 25.66 17.25
N ARG A 25 13.26 26.54 18.20
CA ARG A 25 13.84 26.15 19.48
C ARG A 25 13.23 26.85 20.66
N ARG A 26 13.22 26.15 21.80
CA ARG A 26 12.77 26.67 23.10
C ARG A 26 13.61 26.10 24.22
N ASP A 27 14.19 26.97 25.05
CA ASP A 27 14.77 26.56 26.31
C ASP A 27 13.70 26.56 27.41
N PHE A 28 13.80 25.62 28.34
CA PHE A 28 12.94 25.56 29.51
C PHE A 28 13.67 25.00 30.72
N GLN A 29 13.15 25.28 31.92
CA GLN A 29 13.73 24.82 33.19
C GLN A 29 12.87 23.71 33.80
N ALA A 30 13.46 22.55 34.05
CA ALA A 30 12.85 21.52 34.89
C ALA A 30 13.22 21.75 36.36
N LYS A 31 12.26 22.22 37.16
CA LYS A 31 12.51 22.73 38.52
C LYS A 31 12.65 21.66 39.59
N GLY A 32 12.40 20.40 39.27
CA GLY A 32 12.42 19.31 40.23
C GLY A 32 12.69 17.94 39.58
N LYS A 33 12.56 16.90 40.38
CA LYS A 33 12.68 15.53 39.87
C LYS A 33 11.45 15.18 39.02
N ILE A 34 11.68 14.83 37.76
CA ILE A 34 10.63 14.43 36.81
C ILE A 34 10.09 13.05 37.20
N ARG A 35 8.78 12.90 37.23
CA ARG A 35 8.05 11.62 37.29
C ARG A 35 7.68 11.14 35.91
N SER A 36 7.13 12.04 35.07
CA SER A 36 6.83 11.79 33.67
C SER A 36 6.92 13.08 32.85
N ALA A 37 7.30 12.94 31.58
CA ALA A 37 7.33 14.03 30.62
C ALA A 37 6.76 13.55 29.29
N THR A 38 5.73 14.22 28.78
CA THR A 38 5.03 13.80 27.56
C THR A 38 4.87 14.97 26.61
N ILE A 39 5.30 14.79 25.35
CA ILE A 39 5.09 15.76 24.29
C ILE A 39 3.89 15.33 23.43
N PHE A 40 3.03 16.30 23.17
CA PHE A 40 1.97 16.25 22.16
C PHE A 40 2.31 17.25 21.08
N MET A 41 2.44 16.82 19.83
CA MET A 41 2.84 17.75 18.76
C MET A 41 2.30 17.37 17.39
N SER A 42 2.20 18.39 16.55
CA SER A 42 1.92 18.28 15.12
C SER A 42 2.63 19.38 14.35
N ALA A 43 2.57 19.32 13.02
CA ALA A 43 3.14 20.35 12.16
C ALA A 43 2.31 20.53 10.89
N HIS A 44 2.39 21.70 10.30
CA HIS A 44 2.14 21.94 8.88
C HIS A 44 3.45 21.79 8.13
N GLY A 45 3.65 20.66 7.51
CA GLY A 45 4.90 20.14 6.99
C GLY A 45 5.22 18.79 7.60
N VAL A 46 6.47 18.36 7.53
CA VAL A 46 7.00 17.17 8.20
C VAL A 46 8.18 17.54 9.08
N TYR A 47 8.34 16.89 10.21
CA TYR A 47 9.29 17.36 11.21
C TYR A 47 10.28 16.29 11.70
N GLU A 48 11.43 16.76 12.12
CA GLU A 48 12.36 16.08 13.02
C GLU A 48 12.43 16.87 14.32
N ALA A 49 12.32 16.20 15.47
CA ALA A 49 12.25 16.83 16.78
C ALA A 49 13.28 16.24 17.75
N PHE A 50 13.89 17.11 18.55
CA PHE A 50 14.96 16.78 19.48
C PHE A 50 14.70 17.40 20.84
N LEU A 51 15.13 16.71 21.89
CA LEU A 51 15.22 17.22 23.23
C LEU A 51 16.64 17.00 23.75
N ASN A 52 17.33 18.10 24.09
CA ASN A 52 18.75 18.09 24.51
C ASN A 52 19.67 17.41 23.48
N GLY A 53 19.42 17.65 22.18
CA GLY A 53 20.18 17.08 21.08
C GLY A 53 19.87 15.61 20.74
N LYS A 54 18.98 14.96 21.50
CA LYS A 54 18.56 13.58 21.25
C LYS A 54 17.22 13.56 20.51
N PRO A 55 17.08 12.73 19.46
CA PRO A 55 15.81 12.62 18.73
C PRO A 55 14.69 12.08 19.62
N LEU A 56 13.46 12.57 19.45
CA LEU A 56 12.29 12.08 20.19
C LEU A 56 11.91 10.67 19.73
N SER A 57 12.16 10.33 18.47
CA SER A 57 11.87 9.03 17.89
C SER A 57 12.68 8.82 16.61
N GLU A 58 12.63 7.61 16.06
CA GLU A 58 13.19 7.25 14.76
C GLU A 58 12.16 7.41 13.63
N ASN A 59 10.96 7.92 13.93
CA ASN A 59 9.90 8.09 12.97
C ASN A 59 10.25 9.15 11.92
N LYS A 60 9.84 8.88 10.68
CA LYS A 60 10.04 9.77 9.53
C LYS A 60 8.70 10.35 9.07
N PHE A 61 8.74 11.53 8.49
CA PHE A 61 7.60 12.21 7.86
C PHE A 61 6.38 12.46 8.79
N ALA A 62 6.55 12.44 10.11
CA ALA A 62 5.50 12.87 11.02
C ALA A 62 5.14 14.35 10.75
N PRO A 63 3.86 14.74 10.81
CA PRO A 63 2.70 14.02 11.32
C PRO A 63 2.06 13.04 10.35
N GLY A 64 2.63 12.79 9.19
CA GLY A 64 2.07 11.97 8.14
C GLY A 64 1.19 12.76 7.17
N TRP A 65 0.53 12.06 6.26
CA TRP A 65 -0.36 12.65 5.29
C TRP A 65 -1.81 12.21 5.54
N THR A 66 -2.64 13.19 5.85
CA THR A 66 -4.10 13.08 5.96
C THR A 66 -4.75 14.20 5.16
N SER A 67 -6.05 14.22 5.07
CA SER A 67 -6.79 15.36 4.52
C SER A 67 -6.69 16.54 5.50
N TYR A 68 -5.59 17.27 5.45
CA TYR A 68 -5.15 18.21 6.47
C TYR A 68 -6.20 19.26 6.89
N GLY A 69 -7.03 19.71 5.95
CA GLY A 69 -8.11 20.65 6.27
C GLY A 69 -9.23 20.06 7.13
N LYS A 70 -9.36 18.73 7.16
CA LYS A 70 -10.43 18.00 7.87
C LYS A 70 -9.90 17.18 9.04
N ARG A 71 -8.71 16.62 8.88
CA ARG A 71 -8.06 15.74 9.85
C ARG A 71 -6.56 15.97 9.81
N LEU A 72 -5.97 16.34 10.93
CA LEU A 72 -4.54 16.49 11.11
C LEU A 72 -4.11 15.67 12.33
N GLN A 73 -3.22 14.71 12.11
CA GLN A 73 -2.73 13.87 13.20
C GLN A 73 -1.73 14.62 14.08
N TYR A 74 -1.83 14.40 15.39
CA TYR A 74 -0.77 14.74 16.32
C TYR A 74 -0.14 13.47 16.90
N GLN A 75 1.15 13.55 17.20
CA GLN A 75 1.92 12.47 17.80
C GLN A 75 2.11 12.71 19.30
N VAL A 76 2.27 11.62 20.03
CA VAL A 76 2.51 11.62 21.47
C VAL A 76 3.84 10.91 21.75
N TYR A 77 4.75 11.57 22.45
CA TYR A 77 6.07 11.04 22.78
C TYR A 77 6.29 11.04 24.29
N ASP A 78 6.66 9.90 24.86
CA ASP A 78 7.23 9.83 26.20
C ASP A 78 8.69 10.25 26.14
N VAL A 79 8.99 11.39 26.75
CA VAL A 79 10.33 11.98 26.78
C VAL A 79 10.92 12.02 28.19
N THR A 80 10.35 11.25 29.11
CA THR A 80 10.74 11.25 30.53
C THR A 80 12.24 11.05 30.72
N SER A 81 12.88 10.15 29.96
CA SER A 81 14.30 9.87 30.02
C SER A 81 15.21 10.90 29.34
N LEU A 82 14.63 11.82 28.57
CA LEU A 82 15.35 12.84 27.83
C LEU A 82 15.39 14.21 28.56
N VAL A 83 14.56 14.40 29.58
CA VAL A 83 14.51 15.65 30.35
C VAL A 83 15.57 15.62 31.44
N ASP A 84 16.47 16.58 31.41
CA ASP A 84 17.46 16.80 32.45
C ASP A 84 16.93 17.74 33.53
N ARG A 85 17.47 17.64 34.77
CA ARG A 85 17.20 18.60 35.81
C ARG A 85 17.88 19.92 35.46
N GLY A 86 17.14 21.03 35.52
CA GLY A 86 17.64 22.35 35.16
C GLY A 86 17.28 22.72 33.71
N THR A 87 18.22 23.27 32.98
CA THR A 87 17.99 23.78 31.63
C THR A 87 17.90 22.67 30.60
N ASN A 88 16.87 22.71 29.77
CA ASN A 88 16.62 21.80 28.64
C ASN A 88 16.35 22.60 27.39
N ALA A 89 16.56 21.99 26.22
CA ALA A 89 16.29 22.59 24.93
C ALA A 89 15.43 21.68 24.04
N LEU A 90 14.32 22.21 23.58
CA LEU A 90 13.52 21.65 22.48
C LEU A 90 14.01 22.23 21.17
N ALA A 91 14.23 21.39 20.17
CA ALA A 91 14.70 21.77 18.85
C ALA A 91 13.95 21.01 17.77
N ILE A 92 13.27 21.68 16.86
CA ILE A 92 12.45 21.08 15.83
C ILE A 92 12.82 21.67 14.47
N THR A 93 13.02 20.81 13.46
CA THR A 93 13.13 21.21 12.06
C THR A 93 11.90 20.76 11.31
N ILE A 94 11.30 21.65 10.52
CA ILE A 94 10.12 21.37 9.71
C ILE A 94 10.46 21.57 8.24
N GLY A 95 10.36 20.47 7.46
CA GLY A 95 10.43 20.47 6.01
C GLY A 95 9.06 20.63 5.36
N SER A 96 9.04 20.80 4.05
CA SER A 96 7.80 21.07 3.30
C SER A 96 6.80 19.91 3.33
N GLY A 97 7.27 18.67 3.27
CA GLY A 97 6.43 17.47 3.28
C GLY A 97 5.37 17.49 2.18
N TRP A 98 4.17 17.02 2.51
CA TRP A 98 2.99 17.11 1.64
C TRP A 98 2.23 18.43 1.78
N TYR A 99 2.62 19.29 2.70
CA TYR A 99 1.89 20.52 3.01
C TYR A 99 2.23 21.66 2.06
N ARG A 100 3.52 21.92 1.83
CA ARG A 100 4.04 23.05 1.04
C ARG A 100 4.89 22.53 -0.13
N THR A 101 4.25 21.95 -1.14
CA THR A 101 4.92 21.22 -2.22
C THR A 101 4.00 21.10 -3.44
N PRO A 102 4.52 20.74 -4.61
CA PRO A 102 3.68 20.22 -5.69
C PRO A 102 3.06 18.88 -5.27
N LEU A 103 1.77 18.68 -5.59
CA LEU A 103 1.06 17.41 -5.47
C LEU A 103 0.37 17.10 -6.80
N ALA A 104 0.15 15.83 -7.11
CA ALA A 104 -0.33 15.36 -8.40
C ALA A 104 0.62 15.74 -9.54
N TRP A 105 0.12 16.30 -10.60
CA TRP A 105 0.86 16.67 -11.82
C TRP A 105 0.71 18.16 -12.15
N ASN A 106 1.37 18.61 -13.24
CA ASN A 106 1.33 20.00 -13.70
C ASN A 106 1.85 21.01 -12.68
N ASN A 107 2.76 20.61 -11.78
CA ASN A 107 3.33 21.48 -10.74
C ASN A 107 2.25 22.23 -9.92
N ASN A 108 1.15 21.53 -9.60
CA ASN A 108 0.07 22.07 -8.79
C ASN A 108 0.52 22.18 -7.32
N ARG A 109 0.85 23.41 -6.89
CA ARG A 109 1.61 23.67 -5.66
C ARG A 109 0.73 24.19 -4.54
N ASN A 110 1.15 23.86 -3.31
CA ASN A 110 0.72 24.51 -2.08
C ASN A 110 -0.80 24.44 -1.84
N LEU A 111 -1.41 23.29 -2.15
CA LEU A 111 -2.85 23.09 -1.98
C LEU A 111 -3.33 23.28 -0.54
N TYR A 112 -2.46 23.04 0.43
CA TYR A 112 -2.78 23.18 1.85
C TYR A 112 -2.30 24.52 2.44
N GLY A 113 -1.25 25.11 1.91
CA GLY A 113 -0.72 26.37 2.39
C GLY A 113 0.72 26.66 1.93
N THR A 114 1.17 27.88 2.14
CA THR A 114 2.50 28.37 1.76
C THR A 114 3.46 28.53 2.92
N LYS A 115 2.98 28.35 4.16
CA LYS A 115 3.77 28.46 5.39
C LYS A 115 3.73 27.16 6.17
N THR A 116 4.90 26.69 6.60
CA THR A 116 4.99 25.61 7.61
C THR A 116 4.67 26.17 9.00
N GLY A 117 4.29 25.32 9.91
CA GLY A 117 3.91 25.72 11.27
C GLY A 117 4.14 24.59 12.27
N LEU A 118 4.28 24.98 13.54
CA LEU A 118 4.48 24.07 14.68
C LEU A 118 3.39 24.23 15.71
N LEU A 119 2.92 23.10 16.22
CA LEU A 119 2.10 22.99 17.41
C LEU A 119 2.75 21.98 18.36
N LEU A 120 3.10 22.40 19.58
CA LEU A 120 3.71 21.52 20.57
C LEU A 120 3.27 21.88 21.98
N GLN A 121 2.98 20.85 22.78
CA GLN A 121 2.72 20.94 24.20
C GLN A 121 3.52 19.86 24.92
N LEU A 122 4.42 20.26 25.82
CA LEU A 122 5.15 19.37 26.73
C LEU A 122 4.54 19.45 28.12
N VAL A 123 4.12 18.32 28.64
CA VAL A 123 3.57 18.18 30.00
C VAL A 123 4.62 17.55 30.89
N LEU A 124 5.07 18.29 31.90
CA LEU A 124 6.01 17.82 32.93
C LEU A 124 5.22 17.51 34.20
N GLU A 125 5.37 16.32 34.72
CA GLU A 125 4.87 15.94 36.05
C GLU A 125 6.05 15.65 36.97
N TYR A 126 6.09 16.35 38.08
CA TYR A 126 7.14 16.23 39.08
C TYR A 126 6.81 15.19 40.15
N SER A 127 7.84 14.63 40.78
CA SER A 127 7.66 13.63 41.86
C SER A 127 6.90 14.16 43.08
N ASN A 128 6.83 15.48 43.28
CA ASN A 128 6.04 16.14 44.34
C ASN A 128 4.58 16.35 43.94
N GLY A 129 4.13 15.88 42.79
CA GLY A 129 2.78 16.06 42.27
C GLY A 129 2.52 17.38 41.52
N ALA A 130 3.49 18.29 41.47
CA ALA A 130 3.35 19.51 40.68
C ALA A 130 3.36 19.19 39.15
N ARG A 131 2.64 20.02 38.39
CA ARG A 131 2.54 19.90 36.92
C ARG A 131 2.92 21.22 36.27
N GLU A 132 3.69 21.15 35.22
CA GLU A 132 4.07 22.30 34.38
C GLU A 132 3.82 21.97 32.92
N ILE A 133 3.38 22.94 32.14
CA ILE A 133 3.09 22.77 30.73
C ILE A 133 3.90 23.80 29.95
N ILE A 134 4.78 23.32 29.05
CA ILE A 134 5.52 24.15 28.09
C ILE A 134 4.77 24.08 26.76
N VAL A 135 4.50 25.22 26.16
CA VAL A 135 3.65 25.33 24.95
C VAL A 135 4.35 26.08 23.84
N THR A 136 3.90 25.88 22.62
CA THR A 136 4.26 26.77 21.49
C THR A 136 3.61 28.14 21.69
N ASP A 137 4.45 29.17 21.76
CA ASP A 137 4.13 30.59 21.96
C ASP A 137 5.21 31.51 21.37
N ASP A 138 5.13 32.80 21.63
CA ASP A 138 6.07 33.82 21.16
C ASP A 138 7.45 33.80 21.86
N GLN A 139 7.64 32.94 22.86
CA GLN A 139 8.95 32.74 23.49
C GLN A 139 9.84 31.80 22.69
N TRP A 140 9.30 31.09 21.72
CA TRP A 140 10.10 30.28 20.79
C TRP A 140 10.93 31.14 19.85
N LYS A 141 12.08 30.63 19.46
CA LYS A 141 12.96 31.23 18.47
C LYS A 141 12.94 30.42 17.19
N THR A 142 13.02 31.09 16.06
CA THR A 142 12.97 30.48 14.72
C THR A 142 14.13 30.92 13.84
N SER A 143 14.57 30.06 12.95
CA SER A 143 15.60 30.35 11.93
C SER A 143 15.34 29.54 10.66
N ASP A 144 15.56 30.14 9.50
CA ASP A 144 15.53 29.49 8.18
C ASP A 144 16.92 29.33 7.55
N ALA A 145 17.97 29.63 8.33
CA ALA A 145 19.35 29.60 7.86
C ALA A 145 20.06 28.23 8.07
N GLY A 146 19.30 27.17 8.30
CA GLY A 146 19.84 25.83 8.50
C GLY A 146 20.31 25.14 7.21
N PRO A 147 20.85 23.92 7.32
CA PRO A 147 21.47 23.22 6.19
C PRO A 147 20.48 22.73 5.14
N VAL A 148 19.23 22.45 5.48
CA VAL A 148 18.19 22.02 4.52
C VAL A 148 17.66 23.26 3.79
N ARG A 149 18.10 23.44 2.54
CA ARG A 149 17.79 24.63 1.72
C ARG A 149 16.56 24.45 0.83
N ALA A 150 16.15 23.21 0.60
CA ALA A 150 14.96 22.82 -0.15
C ALA A 150 14.59 21.39 0.26
N SER A 151 13.28 21.04 0.26
CA SER A 151 12.83 19.73 0.77
C SER A 151 11.50 19.25 0.18
N GLU A 152 11.27 19.48 -1.10
CA GLU A 152 10.06 18.98 -1.77
C GLU A 152 10.17 17.48 -2.07
N ILE A 153 9.12 16.71 -1.78
CA ILE A 153 9.14 15.25 -1.92
C ILE A 153 9.45 14.83 -3.36
N TYR A 154 8.78 15.41 -4.38
CA TYR A 154 9.01 15.01 -5.77
C TYR A 154 10.34 15.50 -6.33
N ASN A 155 10.75 16.70 -5.93
CA ASN A 155 11.91 17.38 -6.49
C ASN A 155 13.19 17.03 -5.76
N GLY A 156 13.11 16.67 -4.48
CA GLY A 156 14.24 16.30 -3.66
C GLY A 156 14.71 17.40 -2.72
N GLU A 157 15.80 17.11 -2.02
CA GLU A 157 16.37 17.97 -0.98
C GLU A 157 17.68 18.61 -1.45
N ILE A 158 17.89 19.85 -1.04
CA ILE A 158 19.19 20.54 -1.13
C ILE A 158 19.72 20.69 0.28
N PHE A 159 20.86 20.08 0.54
CA PHE A 159 21.51 20.07 1.85
C PHE A 159 22.91 20.69 1.75
N ASP A 160 23.13 21.77 2.50
CA ASP A 160 24.43 22.43 2.56
C ASP A 160 25.10 22.12 3.91
N ASP A 161 26.01 21.16 3.91
CA ASP A 161 26.69 20.69 5.14
C ASP A 161 27.61 21.74 5.75
N ARG A 162 27.95 22.80 5.00
CA ARG A 162 28.71 23.97 5.54
C ARG A 162 27.88 24.73 6.57
N LEU A 163 26.55 24.63 6.51
CA LEU A 163 25.60 25.30 7.39
C LEU A 163 25.11 24.36 8.53
N ALA A 164 25.57 23.11 8.53
CA ALA A 164 25.23 22.18 9.58
C ALA A 164 25.88 22.60 10.89
N ASP A 165 25.06 22.76 11.92
CA ASP A 165 25.44 23.08 13.28
C ASP A 165 24.51 22.29 14.21
N GLU A 166 25.07 21.36 14.94
CA GLU A 166 24.31 20.54 15.90
C GLU A 166 24.13 21.22 17.26
N ASP A 167 24.94 22.27 17.55
CA ASP A 167 24.94 22.95 18.84
C ASP A 167 23.60 23.65 19.13
N TRP A 168 22.89 24.08 18.08
CA TRP A 168 21.58 24.72 18.25
C TRP A 168 20.52 23.82 18.91
N LYS A 169 20.73 22.50 18.95
CA LYS A 169 19.88 21.52 19.61
C LYS A 169 20.15 21.39 21.10
N SER A 170 21.22 22.00 21.60
CA SER A 170 21.66 21.88 22.99
C SER A 170 21.16 23.04 23.87
N SER A 171 21.08 22.80 25.18
CA SER A 171 20.72 23.81 26.17
C SER A 171 21.82 24.85 26.41
N ALA A 172 23.03 24.59 25.97
CA ALA A 172 24.16 25.54 26.07
C ALA A 172 24.22 26.54 24.92
N PHE A 173 23.39 26.37 23.88
CA PHE A 173 23.39 27.25 22.71
C PHE A 173 22.82 28.62 23.03
N SER A 174 23.49 29.65 22.55
CA SER A 174 23.02 31.02 22.62
C SER A 174 22.59 31.52 21.25
N ALA A 175 21.28 31.77 21.08
CA ALA A 175 20.71 32.24 19.82
C ALA A 175 21.29 33.62 19.44
N ASN A 176 21.87 33.71 18.24
CA ASN A 176 22.42 34.95 17.65
C ASN A 176 21.32 35.73 16.90
N ALA A 177 21.73 36.76 16.13
CA ALA A 177 20.81 37.63 15.40
C ALA A 177 20.02 36.98 14.25
N GLU A 178 20.42 35.79 13.82
CA GLU A 178 19.67 35.00 12.82
C GLU A 178 18.41 34.37 13.43
N TRP A 179 18.38 34.17 14.73
CA TRP A 179 17.24 33.60 15.45
C TRP A 179 16.25 34.69 15.86
N LYS A 180 15.02 34.61 15.35
CA LYS A 180 13.94 35.59 15.56
C LYS A 180 12.81 34.99 16.39
N PRO A 181 12.03 35.82 17.11
CA PRO A 181 10.84 35.32 17.80
C PRO A 181 9.88 34.64 16.84
N ALA A 182 9.25 33.55 17.28
CA ALA A 182 8.15 32.94 16.56
C ALA A 182 6.91 33.85 16.55
N VAL A 183 6.08 33.69 15.55
CA VAL A 183 4.83 34.43 15.36
C VAL A 183 3.65 33.51 15.62
N LYS A 184 2.69 33.94 16.42
CA LYS A 184 1.43 33.20 16.61
C LYS A 184 0.62 33.18 15.32
N ALA A 185 0.12 32.02 14.96
CA ALA A 185 -0.70 31.81 13.77
C ALA A 185 -2.15 31.51 14.16
N PRO A 186 -3.17 32.16 13.56
CA PRO A 186 -4.58 31.97 13.88
C PRO A 186 -5.13 30.72 13.17
N ILE A 187 -4.55 29.55 13.46
CA ILE A 187 -4.93 28.27 12.86
C ILE A 187 -5.86 27.52 13.80
N SER A 188 -6.94 26.96 13.25
CA SER A 188 -7.90 26.15 14.01
C SER A 188 -7.25 24.83 14.46
N MET A 189 -7.64 24.37 15.64
CA MET A 189 -7.27 23.07 16.20
C MET A 189 -8.41 22.03 16.14
N GLY A 190 -9.54 22.41 15.54
CA GLY A 190 -10.74 21.54 15.49
C GLY A 190 -10.59 20.28 14.65
N ASN A 191 -9.56 20.20 13.83
CA ASN A 191 -9.25 19.06 12.96
C ASN A 191 -8.20 18.11 13.55
N LEU A 192 -7.68 18.37 14.75
CA LEU A 192 -6.66 17.53 15.38
C LEU A 192 -7.20 16.17 15.80
N VAL A 193 -6.51 15.11 15.42
CA VAL A 193 -6.83 13.72 15.78
C VAL A 193 -5.56 13.00 16.24
N ALA A 194 -5.70 12.07 17.19
CA ALA A 194 -4.56 11.29 17.65
C ALA A 194 -4.09 10.29 16.58
N THR A 195 -2.78 10.13 16.46
CA THR A 195 -2.16 9.08 15.62
C THR A 195 -2.30 7.72 16.30
N TYR A 196 -2.65 6.69 15.54
CA TYR A 196 -2.71 5.30 16.00
C TYR A 196 -2.20 4.29 14.97
N ASN A 197 -1.87 4.74 13.76
CA ASN A 197 -1.29 3.92 12.70
C ASN A 197 0.24 3.82 12.86
N GLU A 198 0.81 2.84 12.21
CA GLU A 198 2.24 2.60 12.19
C GLU A 198 2.97 3.80 11.56
N PRO A 199 4.06 4.28 12.20
CA PRO A 199 4.86 5.37 11.66
C PRO A 199 5.70 4.90 10.46
N VAL A 200 6.12 5.84 9.63
CA VAL A 200 7.16 5.57 8.63
C VAL A 200 8.51 5.46 9.34
N ARG A 201 9.27 4.42 9.00
CA ARG A 201 10.62 4.16 9.52
C ARG A 201 11.57 3.68 8.44
N ALA A 202 12.86 3.77 8.74
CA ALA A 202 13.91 3.10 7.98
C ALA A 202 13.90 1.60 8.28
N HIS A 203 14.11 0.80 7.25
CA HIS A 203 14.10 -0.66 7.30
C HIS A 203 15.40 -1.23 6.73
N GLU A 204 15.33 -1.91 5.59
CA GLU A 204 16.50 -2.54 4.98
C GLU A 204 17.50 -1.50 4.47
N ILE A 205 18.78 -1.87 4.48
CA ILE A 205 19.87 -1.10 3.89
C ILE A 205 20.47 -1.92 2.76
N PHE A 206 20.52 -1.37 1.56
CA PHE A 206 21.15 -1.97 0.39
C PHE A 206 22.48 -1.26 0.10
N HIS A 207 23.48 -2.05 -0.26
CA HIS A 207 24.72 -1.54 -0.86
C HIS A 207 24.71 -1.79 -2.36
N PRO A 208 25.43 -1.02 -3.17
CA PRO A 208 25.49 -1.27 -4.60
C PRO A 208 25.99 -2.68 -4.91
N VAL A 209 25.32 -3.37 -5.81
CA VAL A 209 25.82 -4.61 -6.40
C VAL A 209 26.81 -4.31 -7.50
N HIS A 210 26.75 -3.10 -8.08
CA HIS A 210 27.63 -2.65 -9.13
C HIS A 210 27.70 -1.12 -9.21
N ILE A 211 28.90 -0.59 -9.38
CA ILE A 211 29.15 0.83 -9.70
C ILE A 211 29.85 0.85 -11.06
N PHE A 212 29.33 1.60 -12.01
CA PHE A 212 29.80 1.59 -13.39
C PHE A 212 29.56 2.91 -14.10
N LYS A 213 30.19 3.09 -15.25
CA LYS A 213 29.89 4.17 -16.17
C LYS A 213 29.01 3.68 -17.31
N THR A 214 27.94 4.41 -17.60
CA THR A 214 27.06 4.14 -18.73
C THR A 214 27.78 4.44 -20.05
N PRO A 215 27.25 4.01 -21.21
CA PRO A 215 27.79 4.40 -22.51
C PRO A 215 27.91 5.92 -22.72
N LYS A 216 27.03 6.71 -22.07
CA LYS A 216 27.10 8.19 -22.05
C LYS A 216 28.12 8.75 -21.06
N GLY A 217 28.82 7.92 -20.31
CA GLY A 217 29.83 8.32 -19.33
C GLY A 217 29.27 8.71 -17.96
N GLU A 218 28.01 8.47 -17.68
CA GLU A 218 27.35 8.73 -16.41
C GLU A 218 27.84 7.72 -15.34
N LEU A 219 28.18 8.20 -14.15
CA LEU A 219 28.56 7.35 -13.03
C LEU A 219 27.29 6.90 -12.29
N VAL A 220 27.02 5.60 -12.33
CA VAL A 220 25.78 4.99 -11.84
C VAL A 220 26.09 3.87 -10.84
N ALA A 221 25.29 3.80 -9.78
CA ALA A 221 25.27 2.68 -8.84
C ALA A 221 23.94 1.94 -8.97
N ASP A 222 24.02 0.61 -9.11
CA ASP A 222 22.88 -0.32 -9.11
C ASP A 222 22.75 -0.98 -7.75
N PHE A 223 21.63 -0.78 -7.05
CA PHE A 223 21.34 -1.44 -5.78
C PHE A 223 20.71 -2.83 -5.93
N GLY A 224 20.40 -3.25 -7.14
CA GLY A 224 19.86 -4.59 -7.44
C GLY A 224 18.36 -4.75 -7.12
N GLN A 225 17.73 -3.79 -6.48
CA GLN A 225 16.31 -3.79 -6.10
C GLN A 225 15.69 -2.42 -6.36
N ASN A 226 14.57 -2.37 -7.07
CA ASN A 226 13.73 -1.17 -7.13
C ASN A 226 13.07 -0.98 -5.76
N LEU A 227 13.35 0.12 -5.10
CA LEU A 227 12.97 0.39 -3.72
C LEU A 227 12.52 1.83 -3.52
N VAL A 228 11.99 2.13 -2.35
CA VAL A 228 11.60 3.48 -1.94
C VAL A 228 12.34 3.88 -0.69
N GLY A 229 12.92 5.06 -0.72
CA GLY A 229 13.69 5.61 0.39
C GLY A 229 14.66 6.68 -0.09
N TYR A 230 15.86 6.63 0.42
CA TYR A 230 16.89 7.60 0.07
C TYR A 230 18.28 6.95 0.04
N GLU A 231 19.19 7.60 -0.69
CA GLU A 231 20.61 7.27 -0.63
C GLU A 231 21.27 7.86 0.61
N GLU A 232 22.26 7.17 1.12
CA GLU A 232 23.23 7.69 2.09
C GLU A 232 24.63 7.61 1.49
N LEU A 233 25.35 8.74 1.54
CA LEU A 233 26.68 8.88 0.98
C LEU A 233 27.68 9.13 2.09
N LYS A 234 28.83 8.43 2.06
CA LYS A 234 30.01 8.69 2.91
C LYS A 234 31.13 9.20 2.04
N LEU A 235 31.28 10.50 1.99
CA LEU A 235 32.20 11.17 1.08
C LEU A 235 33.27 11.96 1.82
N LYS A 236 34.40 12.15 1.15
CA LYS A 236 35.47 13.04 1.60
C LYS A 236 35.91 13.89 0.42
N GLY A 237 35.62 15.20 0.49
CA GLY A 237 35.93 16.13 -0.58
C GLY A 237 36.30 17.51 -0.03
N GLN A 238 36.25 18.53 -0.91
CA GLN A 238 36.57 19.87 -0.55
C GLN A 238 35.34 20.69 -0.17
N ALA A 239 35.53 21.72 0.64
CA ALA A 239 34.45 22.63 1.04
C ALA A 239 33.80 23.27 -0.20
N GLY A 240 32.45 23.20 -0.26
CA GLY A 240 31.67 23.73 -1.36
C GLY A 240 31.58 22.82 -2.58
N GLU A 241 32.19 21.64 -2.57
CA GLU A 241 32.00 20.65 -3.62
C GLU A 241 30.54 20.24 -3.69
N ARG A 242 29.95 20.35 -4.89
CA ARG A 242 28.53 20.16 -5.13
C ARG A 242 28.26 18.78 -5.72
N ILE A 243 27.67 17.93 -4.93
CA ILE A 243 27.29 16.55 -5.31
C ILE A 243 25.84 16.53 -5.72
N VAL A 244 25.55 16.00 -6.90
CA VAL A 244 24.17 15.82 -7.39
C VAL A 244 23.87 14.35 -7.51
N VAL A 245 22.77 13.89 -6.91
CA VAL A 245 22.28 12.53 -6.98
C VAL A 245 20.91 12.52 -7.65
N ASN A 246 20.85 11.88 -8.81
CA ASN A 246 19.59 11.61 -9.51
C ASN A 246 19.18 10.15 -9.29
N HIS A 247 17.90 9.88 -9.40
CA HIS A 247 17.30 8.57 -9.12
C HIS A 247 16.58 8.04 -10.35
N ALA A 248 16.69 6.75 -10.62
CA ALA A 248 15.97 6.06 -11.69
C ALA A 248 15.58 4.65 -11.29
N GLU A 249 14.48 4.17 -11.86
CA GLU A 249 14.02 2.80 -11.66
C GLU A 249 14.71 1.80 -12.60
N VAL A 250 15.10 2.24 -13.78
CA VAL A 250 15.59 1.42 -14.88
C VAL A 250 16.68 2.13 -15.66
N LEU A 251 17.45 1.35 -16.42
CA LEU A 251 18.30 1.82 -17.52
C LEU A 251 17.57 1.61 -18.83
N ASP A 252 17.83 2.46 -19.83
CA ASP A 252 17.30 2.26 -21.16
C ASP A 252 17.94 1.03 -21.86
N LYS A 253 17.46 0.69 -23.05
CA LYS A 253 17.96 -0.49 -23.79
C LYS A 253 19.43 -0.39 -24.20
N GLU A 254 19.99 0.80 -24.25
CA GLU A 254 21.41 1.06 -24.48
C GLU A 254 22.25 1.01 -23.18
N GLY A 255 21.60 0.85 -22.02
CA GLY A 255 22.25 0.80 -20.71
C GLY A 255 22.53 2.18 -20.10
N ASN A 256 21.85 3.23 -20.54
CA ASN A 256 21.96 4.56 -20.01
C ASN A 256 20.90 4.85 -18.94
N PHE A 257 21.19 5.81 -18.09
CA PHE A 257 20.30 6.27 -17.03
C PHE A 257 19.00 6.86 -17.61
N TYR A 258 17.82 6.36 -17.16
CA TYR A 258 16.54 6.70 -17.75
C TYR A 258 15.61 7.35 -16.73
N THR A 259 15.15 8.56 -17.02
CA THR A 259 14.30 9.37 -16.12
C THR A 259 13.07 9.99 -16.79
N GLU A 260 12.82 9.69 -18.06
CA GLU A 260 11.68 10.30 -18.79
C GLU A 260 10.33 9.95 -18.14
N ASN A 261 10.20 8.75 -17.56
CA ASN A 261 8.99 8.31 -16.88
C ASN A 261 8.76 8.95 -15.50
N LEU A 262 9.69 9.74 -15.01
CA LEU A 262 9.51 10.57 -13.80
C LEU A 262 8.68 11.83 -14.06
N ARG A 263 8.49 12.18 -15.34
CA ARG A 263 7.73 13.35 -15.79
C ARG A 263 8.27 14.64 -15.19
N ALA A 264 7.46 15.39 -14.42
CA ALA A 264 7.90 16.66 -13.83
C ALA A 264 8.66 16.49 -12.50
N ALA A 265 8.69 15.31 -11.90
CA ALA A 265 9.45 15.07 -10.69
C ALA A 265 10.96 15.09 -11.01
N ARG A 266 11.72 16.01 -10.41
CA ARG A 266 13.17 16.04 -10.62
C ARG A 266 13.89 14.88 -9.96
N SER A 267 13.37 14.41 -8.83
CA SER A 267 13.94 13.27 -8.09
C SER A 267 15.46 13.39 -7.90
N GLU A 268 15.89 14.57 -7.39
CA GLU A 268 17.27 15.02 -7.36
C GLU A 268 17.63 15.53 -5.97
N ASN A 269 18.63 14.92 -5.33
CA ASN A 269 19.22 15.46 -4.10
C ASN A 269 20.54 16.12 -4.39
N ILE A 270 20.79 17.27 -3.77
CA ILE A 270 22.00 18.07 -3.95
C ILE A 270 22.64 18.26 -2.57
N TYR A 271 23.95 17.99 -2.49
CA TYR A 271 24.73 18.15 -1.28
C TYR A 271 25.93 19.07 -1.53
N PHE A 272 26.17 19.98 -0.60
CA PHE A 272 27.40 20.79 -0.57
C PHE A 272 28.26 20.33 0.58
N LEU A 273 29.50 19.90 0.30
CA LEU A 273 30.41 19.37 1.30
C LEU A 273 30.96 20.46 2.21
N HIS A 274 31.14 20.18 3.49
CA HIS A 274 31.86 21.08 4.41
C HIS A 274 33.39 20.98 4.26
N GLY A 275 33.93 19.84 3.80
CA GLY A 275 35.35 19.65 3.50
C GLY A 275 36.26 19.37 4.70
N LYS A 276 35.71 18.99 5.84
CA LYS A 276 36.48 18.73 7.10
C LYS A 276 36.61 17.24 7.42
N GLY A 277 36.89 16.43 6.42
CA GLY A 277 37.00 14.99 6.59
C GLY A 277 35.89 14.22 5.94
N GLN A 278 35.57 13.02 6.47
CA GLN A 278 34.46 12.22 5.96
C GLN A 278 33.12 12.80 6.43
N GLU A 279 32.19 12.94 5.48
CA GLU A 279 30.83 13.43 5.70
C GLU A 279 29.84 12.31 5.39
N THR A 280 28.80 12.19 6.20
CA THR A 280 27.65 11.31 5.95
C THR A 280 26.47 12.15 5.55
N LEU A 281 26.00 11.98 4.32
CA LEU A 281 24.98 12.81 3.68
C LEU A 281 23.78 11.98 3.28
N HIS A 282 22.60 12.44 3.63
CA HIS A 282 21.32 11.87 3.23
C HIS A 282 20.23 12.96 3.29
N PRO A 283 19.10 12.80 2.59
CA PRO A 283 17.98 13.72 2.73
C PRO A 283 17.22 13.46 4.04
N HIS A 284 16.44 14.44 4.51
CA HIS A 284 15.70 14.39 5.76
C HIS A 284 14.19 14.37 5.54
N PHE A 285 13.70 15.05 4.48
CA PHE A 285 12.27 15.33 4.28
C PHE A 285 11.76 14.96 2.89
N THR A 286 12.46 14.09 2.18
CA THR A 286 12.05 13.55 0.88
C THR A 286 12.35 12.06 0.80
N PHE A 287 11.72 11.38 -0.14
CA PHE A 287 12.01 10.02 -0.53
C PHE A 287 11.86 9.87 -2.05
N HIS A 288 12.52 8.87 -2.60
CA HIS A 288 12.50 8.57 -4.03
C HIS A 288 12.22 7.08 -4.26
N GLY A 289 11.65 6.77 -5.43
CA GLY A 289 11.55 5.41 -5.92
C GLY A 289 12.67 5.13 -6.92
N PHE A 290 13.54 4.17 -6.64
CA PHE A 290 14.72 3.94 -7.47
C PHE A 290 15.34 2.55 -7.26
N ARG A 291 16.01 2.08 -8.28
CA ARG A 291 16.99 1.01 -8.24
C ARG A 291 18.40 1.54 -8.48
N PHE A 292 18.49 2.60 -9.30
CA PHE A 292 19.75 3.20 -9.73
C PHE A 292 19.86 4.64 -9.22
N ILE A 293 21.08 5.04 -8.85
CA ILE A 293 21.42 6.46 -8.65
C ILE A 293 22.53 6.86 -9.61
N LYS A 294 22.45 8.08 -10.09
CA LYS A 294 23.51 8.74 -10.85
C LYS A 294 24.17 9.80 -9.96
N ILE A 295 25.48 9.76 -9.84
CA ILE A 295 26.26 10.69 -9.02
C ILE A 295 27.08 11.57 -9.91
N SER A 296 26.97 12.90 -9.71
CA SER A 296 27.71 13.91 -10.47
C SER A 296 28.38 14.89 -9.51
N GLY A 297 29.51 15.45 -9.93
CA GLY A 297 30.19 16.53 -9.21
C GLY A 297 31.15 16.07 -8.10
N TYR A 298 31.27 14.80 -7.83
CA TYR A 298 32.24 14.27 -6.85
C TYR A 298 33.61 14.06 -7.49
N SER A 299 34.66 14.62 -6.88
CA SER A 299 36.03 14.54 -7.40
C SER A 299 36.81 13.30 -6.96
N GLY A 300 36.31 12.57 -5.94
CA GLY A 300 36.92 11.35 -5.42
C GLY A 300 36.45 10.09 -6.12
N ASP A 301 37.06 8.97 -5.79
CA ASP A 301 36.64 7.63 -6.23
C ASP A 301 35.61 7.03 -5.26
N LEU A 302 34.51 6.53 -5.80
CA LEU A 302 33.44 5.90 -5.03
C LEU A 302 33.69 4.38 -4.91
N LYS A 303 33.51 3.87 -3.72
CA LYS A 303 33.48 2.44 -3.39
C LYS A 303 32.08 2.01 -2.97
N ASN A 304 31.81 0.71 -3.05
CA ASN A 304 30.50 0.17 -2.65
C ASN A 304 30.12 0.55 -1.23
N ASP A 305 31.08 0.55 -0.28
CA ASP A 305 30.83 0.90 1.11
C ASP A 305 30.58 2.41 1.36
N ASP A 306 30.85 3.25 0.38
CA ASP A 306 30.57 4.69 0.45
C ASP A 306 29.09 5.01 0.18
N LEU A 307 28.35 4.06 -0.36
CA LEU A 307 26.97 4.23 -0.81
C LEU A 307 26.04 3.23 -0.11
N SER A 308 24.89 3.71 0.31
CA SER A 308 23.78 2.89 0.79
C SER A 308 22.46 3.40 0.24
N ALA A 309 21.48 2.52 0.08
CA ALA A 309 20.08 2.88 -0.09
C ALA A 309 19.31 2.43 1.17
N VAL A 310 18.65 3.37 1.82
CA VAL A 310 17.86 3.14 3.03
C VAL A 310 16.40 3.06 2.64
N VAL A 311 15.78 1.92 2.90
CA VAL A 311 14.37 1.66 2.56
C VAL A 311 13.46 2.30 3.59
N LEU A 312 12.43 3.01 3.12
CA LEU A 312 11.39 3.63 3.94
C LEU A 312 10.02 3.05 3.58
N HIS A 313 9.25 2.70 4.59
CA HIS A 313 7.81 2.42 4.49
C HIS A 313 7.16 2.51 5.87
N SER A 314 5.83 2.51 5.91
CA SER A 314 5.11 2.38 7.18
C SER A 314 5.49 1.09 7.87
N ASP A 315 5.76 1.16 9.18
CA ASP A 315 6.37 0.10 9.98
C ASP A 315 5.35 -1.01 10.33
N MET A 316 4.79 -1.62 9.30
CA MET A 316 3.88 -2.75 9.43
C MET A 316 4.67 -4.05 9.51
N ASP A 317 4.24 -4.92 10.41
CA ASP A 317 4.82 -6.26 10.54
C ASP A 317 4.59 -7.08 9.25
N THR A 318 5.60 -7.85 8.85
CA THR A 318 5.42 -8.87 7.83
C THR A 318 4.65 -10.04 8.43
N THR A 319 3.44 -10.28 7.94
CA THR A 319 2.54 -11.31 8.51
C THR A 319 2.41 -12.56 7.65
N GLY A 320 2.69 -12.46 6.35
CA GLY A 320 2.54 -13.58 5.43
C GLY A 320 3.81 -13.95 4.71
N PHE A 321 3.99 -15.25 4.48
CA PHE A 321 5.08 -15.82 3.70
C PHE A 321 4.54 -16.84 2.72
N PHE A 322 5.03 -16.80 1.50
CA PHE A 322 4.69 -17.74 0.44
C PHE A 322 5.94 -18.14 -0.33
N SER A 323 6.11 -19.43 -0.58
CA SER A 323 7.08 -19.96 -1.51
C SER A 323 6.57 -21.24 -2.17
N CYS A 324 7.10 -21.57 -3.33
CA CYS A 324 6.76 -22.78 -4.05
C CYS A 324 7.94 -23.30 -4.87
N SER A 325 7.78 -24.44 -5.53
CA SER A 325 8.83 -25.06 -6.35
C SER A 325 9.14 -24.30 -7.65
N ASN A 326 8.36 -23.30 -8.02
CA ASN A 326 8.63 -22.50 -9.23
C ASN A 326 9.35 -21.19 -8.86
N PRO A 327 10.60 -21.00 -9.29
CA PRO A 327 11.37 -19.81 -8.92
C PRO A 327 10.81 -18.50 -9.50
N LEU A 328 10.11 -18.54 -10.64
CA LEU A 328 9.50 -17.35 -11.23
C LEU A 328 8.30 -16.88 -10.38
N LEU A 329 7.52 -17.80 -9.82
CA LEU A 329 6.44 -17.45 -8.89
C LEU A 329 6.99 -16.90 -7.56
N ASN A 330 8.11 -17.43 -7.08
CA ASN A 330 8.78 -16.88 -5.90
C ASN A 330 9.29 -15.46 -6.15
N GLN A 331 9.82 -15.19 -7.34
CA GLN A 331 10.22 -13.83 -7.73
C GLN A 331 9.00 -12.92 -7.91
N LEU A 332 7.89 -13.43 -8.45
CA LEU A 332 6.63 -12.66 -8.50
C LEU A 332 6.16 -12.26 -7.12
N GLN A 333 6.17 -13.18 -6.15
CA GLN A 333 5.82 -12.87 -4.75
C GLN A 333 6.78 -11.84 -4.13
N HIS A 334 8.06 -11.94 -4.42
CA HIS A 334 9.05 -10.93 -4.03
C HIS A 334 8.65 -9.54 -4.59
N ASN A 335 8.35 -9.47 -5.88
CA ASN A 335 7.96 -8.23 -6.56
C ASN A 335 6.65 -7.64 -5.99
N ILE A 336 5.68 -8.50 -5.65
CA ILE A 336 4.44 -8.08 -5.00
C ILE A 336 4.72 -7.43 -3.65
N ARG A 337 5.57 -8.06 -2.82
CA ARG A 337 5.93 -7.52 -1.50
C ARG A 337 6.70 -6.20 -1.59
N TRP A 338 7.65 -6.10 -2.51
CA TRP A 338 8.43 -4.87 -2.69
C TRP A 338 7.60 -3.75 -3.32
N GLY A 339 6.64 -4.06 -4.18
CA GLY A 339 5.66 -3.09 -4.65
C GLY A 339 4.79 -2.54 -3.51
N GLN A 340 4.35 -3.41 -2.59
CA GLN A 340 3.60 -3.00 -1.40
C GLN A 340 4.46 -2.13 -0.47
N LYS A 341 5.67 -2.53 -0.12
CA LYS A 341 6.60 -1.74 0.69
C LYS A 341 6.81 -0.35 0.10
N GLY A 342 7.09 -0.27 -1.19
CA GLY A 342 7.38 0.98 -1.88
C GLY A 342 6.22 1.95 -1.95
N ASN A 343 4.98 1.47 -1.89
CA ASN A 343 3.78 2.30 -2.03
C ASN A 343 3.00 2.49 -0.72
N PHE A 344 3.27 1.70 0.31
CA PHE A 344 2.61 1.83 1.62
C PHE A 344 3.47 2.67 2.58
N LEU A 345 3.63 3.95 2.22
CA LEU A 345 4.31 4.97 3.00
C LEU A 345 3.27 6.00 3.47
N ASP A 346 2.71 5.78 4.64
CA ASP A 346 1.64 6.54 5.31
C ASP A 346 0.29 6.56 4.57
N VAL A 347 0.29 6.54 3.26
CA VAL A 347 -0.86 6.47 2.34
C VAL A 347 -0.57 5.39 1.30
N PRO A 348 -1.56 4.61 0.85
CA PRO A 348 -1.36 3.62 -0.22
C PRO A 348 -1.29 4.32 -1.57
N THR A 349 -0.10 4.80 -1.93
CA THR A 349 0.12 5.51 -3.20
C THR A 349 0.17 4.53 -4.38
N ASP A 350 -0.21 5.02 -5.56
CA ASP A 350 -0.15 4.26 -6.81
C ASP A 350 1.28 4.00 -7.28
N CYS A 351 2.13 5.00 -7.13
CA CYS A 351 3.53 4.95 -7.52
C CYS A 351 4.39 5.80 -6.57
N PRO A 352 5.73 5.53 -6.49
CA PRO A 352 6.59 6.22 -5.54
C PRO A 352 7.58 7.19 -6.16
N GLN A 353 7.72 7.23 -7.52
CA GLN A 353 8.90 7.80 -8.16
C GLN A 353 8.67 9.07 -8.98
N ARG A 354 7.45 9.27 -9.52
CA ARG A 354 7.11 10.38 -10.43
C ARG A 354 6.28 11.47 -9.74
N ASP A 355 5.94 12.54 -10.47
CA ASP A 355 4.92 13.49 -10.06
C ASP A 355 3.55 12.78 -10.13
N GLU A 356 2.97 12.49 -9.06
CA GLU A 356 1.68 11.82 -8.79
C GLU A 356 1.66 11.37 -7.34
N ARG A 357 2.10 10.13 -7.05
CA ARG A 357 2.26 9.56 -5.69
C ARG A 357 1.04 9.84 -4.82
N LEU A 358 -0.12 9.42 -5.31
CA LEU A 358 -1.42 9.69 -4.71
C LEU A 358 -2.08 8.40 -4.20
N GLY A 359 -2.93 8.54 -3.20
CA GLY A 359 -3.74 7.44 -2.67
C GLY A 359 -4.90 7.08 -3.60
N TRP A 360 -4.60 6.50 -4.75
CA TRP A 360 -5.59 6.05 -5.72
C TRP A 360 -6.46 4.93 -5.14
N THR A 361 -7.76 5.18 -5.12
CA THR A 361 -8.73 4.30 -4.47
C THR A 361 -8.95 2.99 -5.22
N GLY A 362 -8.84 3.02 -6.54
CA GLY A 362 -8.95 1.82 -7.38
C GLY A 362 -7.83 0.83 -7.15
N ASP A 363 -6.59 1.31 -7.12
CA ASP A 363 -5.39 0.51 -6.85
C ASP A 363 -5.47 -0.12 -5.45
N ALA A 364 -5.80 0.68 -4.45
CA ALA A 364 -5.86 0.23 -3.06
C ALA A 364 -6.92 -0.86 -2.86
N GLN A 365 -8.13 -0.70 -3.40
CA GLN A 365 -9.16 -1.72 -3.26
C GLN A 365 -8.79 -3.02 -3.97
N ALA A 366 -8.24 -2.94 -5.19
CA ALA A 366 -7.86 -4.11 -5.97
C ALA A 366 -6.80 -4.97 -5.26
N PHE A 367 -5.91 -4.35 -4.51
CA PHE A 367 -4.78 -5.00 -3.85
C PHE A 367 -5.01 -5.33 -2.36
N SER A 368 -6.05 -4.80 -1.72
CA SER A 368 -6.22 -4.85 -0.26
C SER A 368 -6.24 -6.27 0.32
N ALA A 369 -6.82 -7.24 -0.39
CA ALA A 369 -6.82 -8.64 0.04
C ALA A 369 -5.40 -9.26 0.06
N THR A 370 -4.61 -9.00 -0.97
CA THR A 370 -3.19 -9.41 -1.03
C THR A 370 -2.36 -8.70 0.03
N ALA A 371 -2.59 -7.39 0.22
CA ALA A 371 -1.91 -6.59 1.23
C ALA A 371 -2.05 -7.19 2.64
N ALA A 372 -3.26 -7.67 2.99
CA ALA A 372 -3.56 -8.27 4.29
C ALA A 372 -2.89 -9.63 4.52
N PHE A 373 -2.51 -10.34 3.47
CA PHE A 373 -1.66 -11.53 3.61
C PHE A 373 -0.21 -11.13 3.90
N ASN A 374 0.32 -10.18 3.15
CA ASN A 374 1.75 -9.85 3.20
C ASN A 374 2.16 -9.12 4.48
N MET A 375 1.31 -8.23 4.98
CA MET A 375 1.59 -7.35 6.11
C MET A 375 0.36 -7.12 6.98
N GLY A 376 0.59 -6.73 8.24
CA GLY A 376 -0.45 -6.30 9.17
C GLY A 376 -0.95 -4.90 8.82
N VAL A 377 -1.88 -4.80 7.87
CA VAL A 377 -2.35 -3.53 7.29
C VAL A 377 -3.58 -2.94 7.97
N HIS A 378 -4.03 -3.51 9.07
CA HIS A 378 -5.27 -3.11 9.74
C HIS A 378 -5.29 -1.63 10.12
N ASN A 379 -4.32 -1.16 10.89
CA ASN A 379 -4.26 0.24 11.31
C ASN A 379 -3.94 1.19 10.16
N PHE A 380 -3.11 0.75 9.22
CA PHE A 380 -2.78 1.50 8.01
C PHE A 380 -4.04 1.84 7.21
N PHE A 381 -4.87 0.84 6.91
CA PHE A 381 -6.13 1.06 6.21
C PHE A 381 -7.19 1.72 7.10
N ALA A 382 -7.26 1.42 8.41
CA ALA A 382 -8.20 2.09 9.31
C ALA A 382 -7.96 3.61 9.36
N LYS A 383 -6.69 4.03 9.40
CA LYS A 383 -6.31 5.46 9.30
C LYS A 383 -6.75 6.06 7.97
N TRP A 384 -6.39 5.41 6.86
CA TRP A 384 -6.69 5.92 5.52
C TRP A 384 -8.20 5.96 5.22
N LEU A 385 -8.96 4.95 5.66
CA LEU A 385 -10.42 4.91 5.50
C LEU A 385 -11.14 6.05 6.24
N LYS A 386 -10.57 6.58 7.32
CA LYS A 386 -11.11 7.79 7.96
C LYS A 386 -10.95 9.02 7.09
N ASP A 387 -9.87 9.10 6.32
CA ASP A 387 -9.71 10.15 5.31
C ASP A 387 -10.63 9.92 4.11
N VAL A 388 -10.86 8.69 3.69
CA VAL A 388 -11.88 8.36 2.67
C VAL A 388 -13.26 8.88 3.12
N SER A 389 -13.65 8.60 4.37
CA SER A 389 -14.91 9.11 4.93
C SER A 389 -14.95 10.63 5.04
N ALA A 390 -13.83 11.27 5.41
CA ALA A 390 -13.75 12.72 5.53
C ALA A 390 -13.80 13.43 4.17
N ASP A 391 -13.25 12.80 3.12
CA ASP A 391 -13.23 13.36 1.76
C ASP A 391 -14.45 12.97 0.92
N GLN A 392 -15.25 12.00 1.38
CA GLN A 392 -16.51 11.65 0.71
C GLN A 392 -17.43 12.86 0.62
N GLY A 393 -17.99 13.08 -0.57
CA GLY A 393 -18.90 14.19 -0.81
C GLY A 393 -20.21 14.06 -0.02
N ILE A 394 -20.87 15.18 0.21
CA ILE A 394 -22.15 15.23 0.93
C ILE A 394 -23.24 14.43 0.21
N ASP A 395 -23.10 14.25 -1.10
CA ASP A 395 -23.95 13.41 -1.96
C ASP A 395 -23.59 11.92 -1.94
N GLY A 396 -22.50 11.55 -1.24
CA GLY A 396 -21.97 10.20 -1.14
C GLY A 396 -20.87 9.86 -2.14
N MET A 397 -20.49 10.78 -3.04
CA MET A 397 -19.44 10.55 -4.01
C MET A 397 -18.09 10.32 -3.34
N VAL A 398 -17.41 9.22 -3.68
CA VAL A 398 -16.07 8.90 -3.18
C VAL A 398 -15.02 9.40 -4.17
N PRO A 399 -13.98 10.14 -3.71
CA PRO A 399 -12.92 10.66 -4.58
C PRO A 399 -12.12 9.58 -5.31
N PHE A 400 -11.50 9.96 -6.44
CA PHE A 400 -10.54 9.10 -7.13
C PHE A 400 -9.30 8.82 -6.29
N VAL A 401 -8.84 9.83 -5.56
CA VAL A 401 -7.66 9.78 -4.69
C VAL A 401 -7.99 10.28 -3.29
N VAL A 402 -7.33 9.73 -2.29
CA VAL A 402 -7.47 10.16 -0.88
C VAL A 402 -6.08 10.22 -0.24
N PRO A 403 -5.67 11.33 0.35
CA PRO A 403 -6.36 12.64 0.44
C PRO A 403 -6.74 13.22 -0.92
N ASN A 404 -7.92 13.86 -0.99
CA ASN A 404 -8.42 14.41 -2.26
C ASN A 404 -7.72 15.73 -2.62
N VAL A 405 -6.73 15.62 -3.49
CA VAL A 405 -5.97 16.76 -4.02
C VAL A 405 -6.39 17.14 -5.45
N LEU A 406 -7.38 16.44 -6.02
CA LEU A 406 -7.84 16.66 -7.40
C LEU A 406 -9.11 17.52 -7.47
N GLY A 407 -9.68 17.86 -6.32
CA GLY A 407 -10.85 18.71 -6.23
C GLY A 407 -12.17 17.95 -6.00
N PRO A 408 -13.25 18.68 -5.66
CA PRO A 408 -14.50 18.07 -5.18
C PRO A 408 -15.29 17.32 -6.25
N GLN A 409 -15.00 17.54 -7.54
CA GLN A 409 -15.66 16.87 -8.65
C GLN A 409 -14.91 15.60 -9.13
N ALA A 410 -13.74 15.34 -8.59
CA ALA A 410 -12.91 14.21 -8.99
C ALA A 410 -13.24 12.95 -8.17
N GLY A 411 -14.29 12.26 -8.58
CA GLY A 411 -14.76 11.06 -7.88
C GLY A 411 -15.86 10.32 -8.63
N GLY A 412 -16.37 9.27 -7.99
CA GLY A 412 -17.55 8.53 -8.46
C GLY A 412 -17.27 7.48 -9.54
N SER A 413 -16.02 7.10 -9.79
CA SER A 413 -15.70 6.04 -10.76
C SER A 413 -15.88 4.65 -10.15
N ALA A 414 -16.57 3.78 -10.87
CA ALA A 414 -16.71 2.37 -10.52
C ALA A 414 -15.32 1.68 -10.40
N GLY A 415 -15.18 0.81 -9.42
CA GLY A 415 -13.92 0.15 -9.10
C GLY A 415 -12.96 1.01 -8.29
N TRP A 416 -13.08 2.33 -8.32
CA TRP A 416 -12.36 3.29 -7.47
C TRP A 416 -13.17 3.65 -6.23
N ALA A 417 -14.33 4.25 -6.43
CA ALA A 417 -15.23 4.65 -5.35
C ALA A 417 -15.72 3.48 -4.48
N ASP A 418 -15.73 2.29 -5.03
CA ASP A 418 -16.06 1.05 -4.31
C ASP A 418 -15.05 0.67 -3.23
N VAL A 419 -13.95 1.40 -3.12
CA VAL A 419 -13.02 1.33 -1.97
C VAL A 419 -13.76 1.46 -0.65
N SER A 420 -14.81 2.28 -0.60
CA SER A 420 -15.59 2.53 0.61
C SER A 420 -16.36 1.32 1.14
N THR A 421 -16.62 0.32 0.29
CA THR A 421 -17.26 -0.95 0.66
C THR A 421 -16.27 -2.11 0.69
N ILE A 422 -15.34 -2.18 -0.25
CA ILE A 422 -14.44 -3.33 -0.46
C ILE A 422 -13.37 -3.40 0.65
N ILE A 423 -12.68 -2.30 0.96
CA ILE A 423 -11.62 -2.34 1.98
C ILE A 423 -12.18 -2.58 3.39
N PRO A 424 -13.26 -1.92 3.85
CA PRO A 424 -13.84 -2.25 5.15
C PRO A 424 -14.23 -3.72 5.27
N TRP A 425 -14.81 -4.30 4.23
CA TRP A 425 -15.16 -5.70 4.22
C TRP A 425 -13.93 -6.63 4.24
N ASN A 426 -12.92 -6.34 3.43
CA ASN A 426 -11.67 -7.11 3.42
C ASN A 426 -10.94 -7.05 4.78
N MET A 427 -10.96 -5.90 5.46
CA MET A 427 -10.38 -5.75 6.80
C MET A 427 -11.19 -6.51 7.86
N TRP A 428 -12.52 -6.51 7.75
CA TRP A 428 -13.36 -7.38 8.57
C TRP A 428 -13.00 -8.86 8.38
N LEU A 429 -12.89 -9.33 7.16
CA LEU A 429 -12.52 -10.72 6.86
C LEU A 429 -11.14 -11.05 7.42
N ALA A 430 -10.14 -10.22 7.19
CA ALA A 430 -8.77 -10.48 7.60
C ALA A 430 -8.56 -10.45 9.12
N TYR A 431 -9.23 -9.55 9.83
CA TYR A 431 -8.95 -9.26 11.25
C TYR A 431 -10.12 -9.49 12.20
N GLY A 432 -11.33 -9.67 11.69
CA GLY A 432 -12.53 -9.86 12.53
C GLY A 432 -12.90 -8.62 13.35
N ASP A 433 -12.47 -7.43 12.96
CA ASP A 433 -12.72 -6.19 13.68
C ASP A 433 -14.05 -5.57 13.24
N ILE A 434 -15.07 -5.76 14.07
CA ILE A 434 -16.41 -5.18 13.85
C ILE A 434 -16.39 -3.65 13.89
N LYS A 435 -15.43 -3.04 14.58
CA LYS A 435 -15.35 -1.59 14.70
C LYS A 435 -15.09 -0.93 13.35
N ILE A 436 -14.25 -1.52 12.49
CA ILE A 436 -13.99 -0.95 11.17
C ILE A 436 -15.24 -0.92 10.30
N LEU A 437 -16.08 -1.96 10.37
CA LEU A 437 -17.39 -1.97 9.69
C LEU A 437 -18.32 -0.90 10.27
N SER A 438 -18.38 -0.81 11.59
CA SER A 438 -19.24 0.18 12.28
C SER A 438 -18.82 1.61 11.91
N ASP A 439 -17.52 1.91 11.95
CA ASP A 439 -16.98 3.23 11.60
C ASP A 439 -17.23 3.59 10.13
N GLN A 440 -17.16 2.64 9.23
CA GLN A 440 -17.25 2.86 7.78
C GLN A 440 -18.67 2.69 7.22
N TYR A 441 -19.59 2.08 7.97
CA TYR A 441 -20.94 1.79 7.50
C TYR A 441 -21.69 3.00 6.93
N PRO A 442 -21.66 4.20 7.54
CA PRO A 442 -22.29 5.37 6.96
C PRO A 442 -21.75 5.73 5.57
N GLY A 443 -20.44 5.63 5.37
CA GLY A 443 -19.79 5.87 4.07
C GLY A 443 -20.13 4.81 3.04
N MET A 444 -20.17 3.54 3.44
CA MET A 444 -20.61 2.42 2.59
C MET A 444 -22.04 2.66 2.08
N LYS A 445 -22.94 3.00 2.98
CA LYS A 445 -24.34 3.31 2.66
C LYS A 445 -24.46 4.52 1.73
N ALA A 446 -23.75 5.59 2.04
CA ALA A 446 -23.76 6.82 1.24
C ALA A 446 -23.29 6.57 -0.20
N TRP A 447 -22.27 5.72 -0.40
CA TRP A 447 -21.82 5.37 -1.75
C TRP A 447 -22.87 4.56 -2.53
N VAL A 448 -23.48 3.56 -1.92
CA VAL A 448 -24.57 2.80 -2.58
C VAL A 448 -25.75 3.71 -2.93
N GLU A 449 -26.14 4.61 -2.03
CA GLU A 449 -27.19 5.59 -2.27
C GLU A 449 -26.82 6.57 -3.40
N PHE A 450 -25.55 6.96 -3.52
CA PHE A 450 -25.08 7.76 -4.65
C PHE A 450 -25.32 7.05 -5.98
N MET A 451 -24.93 5.79 -6.08
CA MET A 451 -25.16 5.00 -7.31
C MET A 451 -26.67 4.83 -7.59
N HIS A 452 -27.45 4.54 -6.56
CA HIS A 452 -28.90 4.40 -6.70
C HIS A 452 -29.56 5.68 -7.21
N LYS A 453 -29.19 6.82 -6.63
CA LYS A 453 -29.72 8.14 -7.04
C LYS A 453 -29.34 8.52 -8.48
N HIS A 454 -28.22 8.06 -8.98
CA HIS A 454 -27.75 8.34 -10.35
C HIS A 454 -28.12 7.24 -11.34
N SER A 455 -28.93 6.26 -10.93
CA SER A 455 -29.46 5.20 -11.78
C SER A 455 -30.83 5.57 -12.33
N THR A 456 -31.14 5.03 -13.51
CA THR A 456 -32.48 5.05 -14.08
C THR A 456 -32.94 3.60 -14.25
N ASP A 457 -34.12 3.25 -13.71
CA ASP A 457 -34.62 1.88 -13.69
C ASP A 457 -33.60 0.86 -13.18
N ASP A 458 -32.90 1.24 -12.11
CA ASP A 458 -31.84 0.48 -11.42
C ASP A 458 -30.59 0.21 -12.28
N LEU A 459 -30.46 0.88 -13.42
CA LEU A 459 -29.29 0.84 -14.29
C LEU A 459 -28.40 2.07 -14.05
N TRP A 460 -27.18 1.85 -13.56
CA TRP A 460 -26.19 2.92 -13.36
C TRP A 460 -25.27 3.00 -14.59
N ASN A 461 -25.61 3.84 -15.52
CA ASN A 461 -24.91 4.04 -16.79
C ASN A 461 -24.60 5.52 -17.05
N THR A 462 -24.22 6.24 -16.01
CA THR A 462 -23.89 7.66 -16.05
C THR A 462 -22.54 7.95 -15.37
N GLY A 463 -22.01 9.15 -15.59
CA GLY A 463 -20.80 9.64 -14.98
C GLY A 463 -19.52 9.21 -15.70
N PHE A 464 -18.41 9.66 -15.14
CA PHE A 464 -17.08 9.31 -15.63
C PHE A 464 -16.57 8.03 -14.97
N HIS A 465 -16.04 7.10 -15.74
CA HIS A 465 -15.40 5.88 -15.26
C HIS A 465 -14.08 5.65 -15.96
N PHE A 466 -13.07 5.20 -15.21
CA PHE A 466 -11.81 4.77 -15.78
C PHE A 466 -11.94 3.47 -16.58
N GLY A 467 -12.91 2.63 -16.22
CA GLY A 467 -13.08 1.30 -16.80
C GLY A 467 -12.02 0.32 -16.28
N ASP A 468 -11.77 -0.71 -17.06
CA ASP A 468 -10.72 -1.69 -16.73
C ASP A 468 -9.34 -1.12 -17.08
N TRP A 469 -8.82 -0.27 -16.22
CA TRP A 469 -7.65 0.56 -16.49
C TRP A 469 -6.43 -0.26 -16.89
N LEU A 470 -5.74 0.15 -17.96
CA LEU A 470 -4.53 -0.47 -18.51
C LEU A 470 -4.67 -1.94 -18.92
N PHE A 471 -5.87 -2.33 -19.35
CA PHE A 471 -6.07 -3.64 -19.98
C PHE A 471 -5.18 -3.81 -21.23
N TYR A 472 -4.96 -5.05 -21.64
CA TYR A 472 -4.16 -5.37 -22.82
C TYR A 472 -4.77 -4.77 -24.11
N ARG A 473 -3.92 -4.09 -24.87
CA ARG A 473 -4.26 -3.55 -26.21
C ARG A 473 -3.24 -4.08 -27.21
N PRO A 474 -3.64 -4.99 -28.13
CA PRO A 474 -2.75 -5.41 -29.19
C PRO A 474 -2.47 -4.26 -30.16
N PHE A 475 -1.29 -4.26 -30.78
CA PHE A 475 -0.95 -3.27 -31.80
C PHE A 475 -1.74 -3.50 -33.10
N ASP A 476 -2.11 -4.75 -33.36
CA ASP A 476 -2.85 -5.17 -34.55
C ASP A 476 -3.89 -6.22 -34.13
N ASP A 477 -5.15 -5.87 -34.24
CA ASP A 477 -6.30 -6.74 -33.97
C ASP A 477 -7.01 -7.09 -35.27
N ASN A 478 -6.29 -7.73 -36.17
CA ASN A 478 -6.78 -8.08 -37.51
C ASN A 478 -7.90 -9.14 -37.52
N ASP A 479 -8.07 -9.87 -36.41
CA ASP A 479 -9.13 -10.88 -36.28
C ASP A 479 -10.43 -10.32 -35.67
N GLY A 480 -10.48 -9.01 -35.39
CA GLY A 480 -11.65 -8.34 -34.84
C GLY A 480 -11.95 -8.63 -33.39
N ARG A 481 -11.03 -9.27 -32.67
CA ARG A 481 -11.15 -9.44 -31.19
C ARG A 481 -10.74 -8.16 -30.46
N SER A 482 -11.45 -7.84 -29.40
CA SER A 482 -11.14 -6.69 -28.56
C SER A 482 -11.21 -7.05 -27.09
N ALA A 483 -10.23 -6.58 -26.32
CA ALA A 483 -10.21 -6.67 -24.87
C ALA A 483 -10.93 -5.48 -24.20
N VAL A 484 -11.48 -4.55 -24.95
CA VAL A 484 -12.21 -3.39 -24.44
C VAL A 484 -13.53 -3.83 -23.82
N THR A 485 -13.71 -3.56 -22.53
CA THR A 485 -14.95 -3.80 -21.81
C THR A 485 -15.73 -2.49 -21.66
N ASP A 486 -17.03 -2.53 -21.92
CA ASP A 486 -17.90 -1.38 -21.71
C ASP A 486 -17.83 -0.88 -20.28
N LYS A 487 -17.58 0.42 -20.09
CA LYS A 487 -17.37 1.05 -18.78
C LYS A 487 -18.62 1.01 -17.90
N TYR A 488 -19.80 1.08 -18.50
CA TYR A 488 -21.07 1.03 -17.77
C TYR A 488 -21.47 -0.40 -17.40
N LEU A 489 -21.07 -1.40 -18.20
CA LEU A 489 -21.15 -2.80 -17.77
C LEU A 489 -20.34 -3.02 -16.50
N ILE A 490 -19.11 -2.54 -16.46
CA ILE A 490 -18.24 -2.58 -15.26
C ILE A 490 -18.91 -1.84 -14.11
N ALA A 491 -19.43 -0.65 -14.35
CA ALA A 491 -20.11 0.15 -13.33
C ALA A 491 -21.29 -0.60 -12.69
N GLN A 492 -22.13 -1.24 -13.50
CA GLN A 492 -23.25 -2.04 -12.98
C GLN A 492 -22.78 -3.24 -12.15
N CYS A 493 -21.67 -3.89 -12.55
CA CYS A 493 -21.07 -4.98 -11.77
C CYS A 493 -20.63 -4.50 -10.37
N PHE A 494 -19.94 -3.36 -10.28
CA PHE A 494 -19.50 -2.81 -8.99
C PHE A 494 -20.66 -2.25 -8.17
N TYR A 495 -21.70 -1.72 -8.82
CA TYR A 495 -22.93 -1.33 -8.14
C TYR A 495 -23.57 -2.53 -7.40
N ALA A 496 -23.69 -3.65 -8.09
CA ALA A 496 -24.17 -4.88 -7.47
C ALA A 496 -23.23 -5.35 -6.34
N HIS A 497 -21.92 -5.31 -6.55
CA HIS A 497 -20.93 -5.77 -5.57
C HIS A 497 -20.95 -4.91 -4.31
N SER A 498 -20.88 -3.60 -4.43
CA SER A 498 -20.95 -2.69 -3.27
C SER A 498 -22.25 -2.83 -2.49
N THR A 499 -23.37 -3.02 -3.20
CA THR A 499 -24.67 -3.27 -2.54
C THR A 499 -24.65 -4.58 -1.76
N GLN A 500 -24.08 -5.66 -2.33
CA GLN A 500 -23.91 -6.93 -1.61
C GLN A 500 -23.05 -6.77 -0.36
N LEU A 501 -21.92 -6.05 -0.45
CA LEU A 501 -21.04 -5.81 0.69
C LEU A 501 -21.70 -4.98 1.78
N LEU A 502 -22.54 -4.02 1.40
CA LEU A 502 -23.36 -3.26 2.34
C LEU A 502 -24.37 -4.17 3.08
N ILE A 503 -25.01 -5.09 2.36
CA ILE A 503 -25.91 -6.08 2.96
C ILE A 503 -25.13 -6.96 3.97
N ASN A 504 -23.95 -7.42 3.58
CA ASN A 504 -23.10 -8.23 4.43
C ASN A 504 -22.71 -7.49 5.71
N ALA A 505 -22.28 -6.24 5.60
CA ALA A 505 -21.94 -5.37 6.73
C ALA A 505 -23.16 -5.12 7.62
N ALA A 506 -24.32 -4.84 7.02
CA ALA A 506 -25.59 -4.65 7.73
C ALA A 506 -25.95 -5.90 8.58
N GLY A 507 -25.70 -7.10 8.03
CA GLY A 507 -25.88 -8.36 8.76
C GLY A 507 -25.00 -8.45 9.99
N ARG A 508 -23.73 -8.08 9.88
CA ARG A 508 -22.79 -8.08 11.03
C ARG A 508 -23.14 -7.01 12.07
N LEU A 509 -23.76 -5.91 11.65
CA LEU A 509 -24.14 -4.80 12.52
C LEU A 509 -25.63 -4.86 12.98
N ASN A 510 -26.34 -5.95 12.67
CA ASN A 510 -27.74 -6.18 13.02
C ASN A 510 -28.72 -5.09 12.53
N LYS A 511 -28.47 -4.57 11.31
CA LYS A 511 -29.31 -3.53 10.69
C LYS A 511 -30.38 -4.18 9.79
N THR A 512 -31.38 -4.75 10.39
CA THR A 512 -32.40 -5.59 9.73
C THR A 512 -33.19 -4.89 8.63
N ASP A 513 -33.54 -3.60 8.81
CA ASP A 513 -34.27 -2.83 7.82
C ASP A 513 -33.40 -2.59 6.57
N ASP A 514 -32.12 -2.28 6.76
CA ASP A 514 -31.18 -2.09 5.67
C ASP A 514 -30.95 -3.42 4.91
N ILE A 515 -30.87 -4.55 5.59
CA ILE A 515 -30.76 -5.85 4.94
C ILE A 515 -31.94 -6.08 3.97
N ALA A 516 -33.14 -5.86 4.43
CA ALA A 516 -34.34 -6.05 3.60
C ALA A 516 -34.37 -5.09 2.40
N TYR A 517 -34.11 -3.80 2.65
CA TYR A 517 -34.12 -2.77 1.61
C TYR A 517 -33.07 -3.02 0.53
N TYR A 518 -31.80 -3.23 0.94
CA TYR A 518 -30.71 -3.40 -0.02
C TYR A 518 -30.72 -4.77 -0.71
N THR A 519 -31.27 -5.81 -0.09
CA THR A 519 -31.51 -7.09 -0.77
C THR A 519 -32.51 -6.92 -1.91
N ALA A 520 -33.61 -6.19 -1.69
CA ALA A 520 -34.55 -5.88 -2.74
C ALA A 520 -33.93 -5.03 -3.85
N LEU A 521 -33.12 -4.03 -3.50
CA LEU A 521 -32.39 -3.21 -4.47
C LEU A 521 -31.39 -4.07 -5.28
N LEU A 522 -30.63 -4.93 -4.64
CA LEU A 522 -29.67 -5.82 -5.33
C LEU A 522 -30.32 -6.68 -6.38
N ASN A 523 -31.51 -7.24 -6.09
CA ASN A 523 -32.25 -8.03 -7.07
C ASN A 523 -32.64 -7.20 -8.29
N LYS A 524 -33.02 -5.94 -8.09
CA LYS A 524 -33.34 -5.00 -9.20
C LYS A 524 -32.08 -4.65 -10.00
N ILE A 525 -30.95 -4.42 -9.35
CA ILE A 525 -29.66 -4.15 -9.99
C ILE A 525 -29.27 -5.31 -10.89
N LYS A 526 -29.38 -6.55 -10.40
CA LYS A 526 -29.06 -7.76 -11.16
C LYS A 526 -30.02 -7.94 -12.36
N ALA A 527 -31.29 -7.67 -12.16
CA ALA A 527 -32.28 -7.71 -13.26
C ALA A 527 -31.98 -6.66 -14.33
N ALA A 528 -31.59 -5.45 -13.93
CA ALA A 528 -31.17 -4.39 -14.86
C ALA A 528 -29.91 -4.79 -15.64
N PHE A 529 -28.93 -5.43 -15.00
CA PHE A 529 -27.74 -5.96 -15.67
C PHE A 529 -28.11 -6.97 -16.76
N VAL A 530 -28.95 -7.93 -16.42
CA VAL A 530 -29.40 -8.97 -17.37
C VAL A 530 -30.13 -8.34 -18.55
N ARG A 531 -31.03 -7.40 -18.30
CA ARG A 531 -31.79 -6.70 -19.33
C ARG A 531 -30.92 -5.95 -20.32
N GLU A 532 -29.86 -5.28 -19.81
CA GLU A 532 -29.03 -4.39 -20.63
C GLU A 532 -27.83 -5.10 -21.27
N TYR A 533 -27.17 -6.01 -20.56
CA TYR A 533 -25.86 -6.51 -20.95
C TYR A 533 -25.84 -7.99 -21.33
N LEU A 534 -26.93 -8.72 -21.17
CA LEU A 534 -27.01 -10.15 -21.48
C LEU A 534 -27.92 -10.40 -22.69
N THR A 535 -27.39 -11.07 -23.70
CA THR A 535 -28.21 -11.49 -24.85
C THR A 535 -29.10 -12.69 -24.51
N PRO A 536 -30.17 -12.94 -25.26
CA PRO A 536 -31.02 -14.13 -25.04
C PRO A 536 -30.27 -15.46 -25.08
N SER A 537 -29.16 -15.54 -25.82
CA SER A 537 -28.32 -16.75 -25.90
C SER A 537 -27.29 -16.86 -24.77
N GLY A 538 -27.29 -15.95 -23.82
CA GLY A 538 -26.37 -15.98 -22.67
C GLY A 538 -24.99 -15.37 -22.91
N ARG A 539 -24.84 -14.57 -23.98
CA ARG A 539 -23.61 -13.81 -24.22
C ARG A 539 -23.68 -12.44 -23.56
N LEU A 540 -22.54 -11.95 -23.04
CA LEU A 540 -22.42 -10.55 -22.66
C LEU A 540 -22.18 -9.67 -23.88
N VAL A 541 -22.65 -8.42 -23.84
CA VAL A 541 -22.44 -7.44 -24.92
C VAL A 541 -20.96 -7.11 -25.10
N SER A 542 -20.17 -7.14 -24.04
CA SER A 542 -18.70 -7.15 -24.10
C SER A 542 -18.21 -8.59 -23.90
N GLY A 543 -17.68 -9.20 -24.97
CA GLY A 543 -17.20 -10.59 -24.94
C GLY A 543 -15.75 -10.69 -24.42
N THR A 544 -15.42 -10.01 -23.32
CA THR A 544 -14.06 -9.87 -22.81
C THR A 544 -13.82 -10.71 -21.56
N GLN A 545 -12.55 -10.96 -21.23
CA GLN A 545 -12.18 -11.62 -19.99
C GLN A 545 -12.74 -10.85 -18.79
N THR A 546 -12.59 -9.55 -18.75
CA THR A 546 -13.04 -8.71 -17.62
C THR A 546 -14.56 -8.75 -17.47
N ALA A 547 -15.32 -8.65 -18.54
CA ALA A 547 -16.80 -8.67 -18.47
C ALA A 547 -17.30 -9.98 -17.85
N TYR A 548 -16.87 -11.13 -18.34
CA TYR A 548 -17.26 -12.42 -17.79
C TYR A 548 -16.73 -12.63 -16.37
N THR A 549 -15.51 -12.20 -16.09
CA THR A 549 -14.92 -12.30 -14.74
C THR A 549 -15.75 -11.53 -13.71
N LEU A 550 -16.08 -10.28 -13.97
CA LEU A 550 -16.84 -9.45 -13.02
C LEU A 550 -18.28 -9.92 -12.87
N ALA A 551 -18.94 -10.28 -13.98
CA ALA A 551 -20.30 -10.78 -13.95
C ALA A 551 -20.44 -12.09 -13.14
N LEU A 552 -19.45 -12.98 -13.23
CA LEU A 552 -19.39 -14.24 -12.46
C LEU A 552 -18.97 -14.01 -11.02
N GLN A 553 -17.94 -13.19 -10.79
CA GLN A 553 -17.43 -12.93 -9.44
C GLN A 553 -18.49 -12.30 -8.53
N PHE A 554 -19.30 -11.40 -9.06
CA PHE A 554 -20.30 -10.65 -8.32
C PHE A 554 -21.73 -11.20 -8.47
N ASP A 555 -21.87 -12.40 -9.03
CA ASP A 555 -23.14 -13.11 -9.16
C ASP A 555 -24.25 -12.31 -9.88
N LEU A 556 -23.87 -11.62 -10.96
CA LEU A 556 -24.83 -10.84 -11.77
C LEU A 556 -25.72 -11.70 -12.67
N LEU A 557 -25.25 -12.89 -13.04
CA LEU A 557 -25.93 -13.77 -14.00
C LEU A 557 -26.89 -14.72 -13.29
N PRO A 558 -27.99 -15.10 -13.97
CA PRO A 558 -28.83 -16.21 -13.54
C PRO A 558 -28.00 -17.48 -13.35
N GLU A 559 -28.29 -18.24 -12.32
CA GLU A 559 -27.51 -19.41 -11.92
C GLU A 559 -27.32 -20.42 -13.07
N ASN A 560 -28.39 -20.67 -13.83
CA ASN A 560 -28.40 -21.60 -14.97
C ASN A 560 -27.51 -21.15 -16.14
N LEU A 561 -27.05 -19.92 -16.18
CA LEU A 561 -26.18 -19.38 -17.23
C LEU A 561 -24.71 -19.21 -16.78
N ARG A 562 -24.41 -19.42 -15.51
CA ARG A 562 -23.06 -19.15 -14.95
C ARG A 562 -22.02 -20.11 -15.51
N GLU A 563 -22.30 -21.42 -15.59
CA GLU A 563 -21.38 -22.37 -16.19
C GLU A 563 -21.07 -22.11 -17.66
N GLN A 564 -22.08 -21.70 -18.43
CA GLN A 564 -21.90 -21.27 -19.81
C GLN A 564 -21.00 -20.02 -19.90
N ALA A 565 -21.21 -19.05 -19.02
CA ALA A 565 -20.39 -17.84 -18.96
C ALA A 565 -18.94 -18.15 -18.59
N ALA A 566 -18.72 -19.04 -17.63
CA ALA A 566 -17.38 -19.51 -17.26
C ALA A 566 -16.67 -20.24 -18.42
N ARG A 567 -17.40 -21.03 -19.19
CA ARG A 567 -16.87 -21.67 -20.42
C ARG A 567 -16.47 -20.62 -21.45
N ARG A 568 -17.29 -19.56 -21.67
CA ARG A 568 -16.96 -18.46 -22.56
C ARG A 568 -15.72 -17.68 -22.10
N LEU A 569 -15.55 -17.48 -20.80
CA LEU A 569 -14.33 -16.93 -20.24
C LEU A 569 -13.11 -17.81 -20.58
N ALA A 570 -13.23 -19.11 -20.34
CA ALA A 570 -12.15 -20.06 -20.64
C ALA A 570 -11.81 -20.10 -22.14
N GLU A 571 -12.81 -20.08 -23.01
CA GLU A 571 -12.62 -19.99 -24.47
C GLU A 571 -11.88 -18.72 -24.86
N ASN A 572 -12.29 -17.54 -24.33
CA ASN A 572 -11.60 -16.29 -24.58
C ASN A 572 -10.12 -16.33 -24.18
N ILE A 573 -9.82 -16.86 -23.00
CA ILE A 573 -8.41 -17.01 -22.55
C ILE A 573 -7.61 -17.87 -23.52
N ARG A 574 -8.17 -18.99 -23.99
CA ARG A 574 -7.52 -19.87 -24.98
C ARG A 574 -7.33 -19.18 -26.32
N ASP A 575 -8.30 -18.37 -26.76
CA ASP A 575 -8.21 -17.58 -27.98
C ASP A 575 -7.09 -16.55 -27.96
N TYR A 576 -6.70 -16.09 -26.77
CA TYR A 576 -5.51 -15.27 -26.55
C TYR A 576 -4.26 -16.11 -26.19
N ASN A 577 -4.24 -17.40 -26.54
CA ASN A 577 -3.13 -18.32 -26.25
C ASN A 577 -2.75 -18.40 -24.78
N ASP A 578 -3.74 -18.51 -23.91
CA ASP A 578 -3.60 -18.54 -22.45
C ASP A 578 -2.90 -17.28 -21.87
N HIS A 579 -3.18 -16.11 -22.47
CA HIS A 579 -2.70 -14.83 -21.97
C HIS A 579 -3.83 -14.04 -21.29
N ILE A 580 -3.45 -13.27 -20.30
CA ILE A 580 -4.34 -12.33 -19.62
C ILE A 580 -4.54 -11.07 -20.48
N THR A 581 -5.77 -10.58 -20.51
CA THR A 581 -6.09 -9.33 -21.22
C THR A 581 -6.71 -8.26 -20.31
N THR A 582 -6.90 -8.58 -19.03
CA THR A 582 -7.55 -7.71 -18.07
C THR A 582 -6.67 -6.53 -17.64
N GLY A 583 -7.31 -5.49 -17.17
CA GLY A 583 -6.70 -4.36 -16.49
C GLY A 583 -6.84 -4.45 -14.97
N PHE A 584 -6.85 -3.31 -14.30
CA PHE A 584 -6.86 -3.23 -12.83
C PHE A 584 -8.11 -3.83 -12.17
N LEU A 585 -9.24 -3.86 -12.85
CA LEU A 585 -10.50 -4.32 -12.27
C LEU A 585 -10.80 -5.80 -12.52
N GLY A 586 -10.35 -6.35 -13.64
CA GLY A 586 -10.53 -7.78 -13.95
C GLY A 586 -9.46 -8.66 -13.35
N THR A 587 -8.22 -8.18 -13.28
CA THR A 587 -7.06 -8.95 -12.83
C THR A 587 -7.19 -9.51 -11.41
N PRO A 588 -7.75 -8.80 -10.41
CA PRO A 588 -7.87 -9.35 -9.06
C PRO A 588 -8.75 -10.61 -8.95
N TYR A 589 -9.66 -10.82 -9.88
CA TYR A 589 -10.73 -11.82 -9.76
C TYR A 589 -10.64 -12.97 -10.75
N ILE A 590 -9.93 -12.82 -11.86
CA ILE A 590 -9.96 -13.80 -12.97
C ILE A 590 -9.58 -15.22 -12.54
N CYS A 591 -8.51 -15.40 -11.79
CA CYS A 591 -8.09 -16.72 -11.32
C CYS A 591 -9.05 -17.29 -10.28
N HIS A 592 -9.64 -16.46 -9.44
CA HIS A 592 -10.67 -16.89 -8.48
C HIS A 592 -11.92 -17.40 -9.19
N VAL A 593 -12.37 -16.73 -10.23
CA VAL A 593 -13.51 -17.16 -11.05
C VAL A 593 -13.20 -18.48 -11.74
N LEU A 594 -12.03 -18.63 -12.34
CA LEU A 594 -11.61 -19.88 -12.97
C LEU A 594 -11.63 -21.04 -11.97
N SER A 595 -11.07 -20.84 -10.78
CA SER A 595 -11.07 -21.87 -9.72
C SER A 595 -12.48 -22.20 -9.24
N ARG A 596 -13.35 -21.20 -9.08
CA ARG A 596 -14.74 -21.40 -8.65
C ARG A 596 -15.53 -22.31 -9.59
N TYR A 597 -15.25 -22.25 -10.88
CA TYR A 597 -15.97 -23.02 -11.90
C TYR A 597 -15.18 -24.24 -12.43
N GLY A 598 -14.14 -24.68 -11.72
CA GLY A 598 -13.42 -25.93 -12.02
C GLY A 598 -12.36 -25.79 -13.12
N TYR A 599 -11.94 -24.57 -13.45
CA TYR A 599 -10.89 -24.29 -14.45
C TYR A 599 -9.52 -24.02 -13.80
N ASP A 600 -9.19 -24.74 -12.73
CA ASP A 600 -7.91 -24.58 -12.01
C ASP A 600 -6.70 -24.74 -12.92
N SER A 601 -6.73 -25.72 -13.81
CA SER A 601 -5.64 -25.94 -14.78
C SER A 601 -5.43 -24.74 -15.69
N LEU A 602 -6.51 -24.05 -16.09
CA LEU A 602 -6.41 -22.84 -16.91
C LEU A 602 -5.93 -21.65 -16.08
N ALA A 603 -6.35 -21.52 -14.81
CA ALA A 603 -5.82 -20.51 -13.91
C ALA A 603 -4.29 -20.64 -13.74
N TYR A 604 -3.79 -21.87 -13.55
CA TYR A 604 -2.36 -22.12 -13.51
C TYR A 604 -1.65 -21.81 -14.84
N ARG A 605 -2.24 -22.16 -15.97
CA ARG A 605 -1.64 -21.80 -17.28
C ARG A 605 -1.56 -20.29 -17.46
N LEU A 606 -2.59 -19.57 -17.05
CA LEU A 606 -2.62 -18.12 -17.10
C LEU A 606 -1.52 -17.50 -16.20
N LEU A 607 -1.38 -17.98 -14.96
CA LEU A 607 -0.36 -17.53 -14.03
C LEU A 607 1.06 -17.89 -14.46
N LEU A 608 1.26 -19.08 -14.99
CA LEU A 608 2.58 -19.59 -15.43
C LEU A 608 2.97 -19.14 -16.84
N GLN A 609 2.10 -18.42 -17.54
CA GLN A 609 2.45 -17.77 -18.81
C GLN A 609 3.59 -16.80 -18.58
N ASP A 610 4.63 -16.88 -19.40
CA ASP A 610 5.86 -16.09 -19.25
C ASP A 610 6.17 -15.20 -20.46
N THR A 611 5.29 -15.21 -21.46
CA THR A 611 5.34 -14.30 -22.60
C THR A 611 4.31 -13.17 -22.42
N TYR A 612 4.52 -12.07 -23.13
CA TYR A 612 3.67 -10.87 -23.06
C TYR A 612 2.26 -11.11 -23.64
N PRO A 613 1.18 -10.67 -23.00
CA PRO A 613 1.09 -10.11 -21.65
C PRO A 613 0.91 -11.21 -20.56
N SER A 614 1.58 -11.09 -19.46
CA SER A 614 1.48 -12.03 -18.34
C SER A 614 2.14 -11.47 -17.09
N TRP A 615 1.88 -12.06 -15.91
CA TRP A 615 2.56 -11.69 -14.66
C TRP A 615 4.06 -12.05 -14.68
N LEU A 616 4.45 -13.13 -15.36
CA LEU A 616 5.83 -13.59 -15.36
C LEU A 616 6.69 -12.96 -16.48
N TYR A 617 6.08 -12.30 -17.45
CA TYR A 617 6.82 -11.56 -18.46
C TYR A 617 7.73 -10.47 -17.85
N PRO A 618 7.23 -9.57 -16.97
CA PRO A 618 8.09 -8.61 -16.28
C PRO A 618 9.18 -9.27 -15.44
N VAL A 619 8.88 -10.39 -14.78
CA VAL A 619 9.88 -11.17 -14.01
C VAL A 619 11.04 -11.62 -14.90
N LYS A 620 10.75 -12.16 -16.07
CA LYS A 620 11.76 -12.57 -17.05
C LYS A 620 12.54 -11.40 -17.64
N MET A 621 11.94 -10.22 -17.69
CA MET A 621 12.61 -8.97 -18.09
C MET A 621 13.46 -8.36 -16.97
N GLY A 622 13.55 -8.99 -15.80
CA GLY A 622 14.39 -8.56 -14.69
C GLY A 622 13.70 -7.64 -13.69
N ALA A 623 12.37 -7.54 -13.70
CA ALA A 623 11.63 -6.77 -12.72
C ALA A 623 11.87 -7.25 -11.29
N THR A 624 12.00 -6.30 -10.36
CA THR A 624 12.12 -6.54 -8.92
C THR A 624 10.93 -5.99 -8.13
N THR A 625 10.00 -5.34 -8.82
CA THR A 625 8.72 -4.81 -8.35
C THR A 625 7.66 -5.08 -9.41
N ILE A 626 6.38 -4.92 -9.07
CA ILE A 626 5.27 -5.00 -10.01
C ILE A 626 5.23 -3.75 -10.88
N TRP A 627 5.04 -3.92 -12.18
CA TRP A 627 4.89 -2.83 -13.15
C TRP A 627 3.44 -2.34 -13.23
N GLU A 628 3.29 -1.06 -13.58
CA GLU A 628 1.97 -0.45 -13.84
C GLU A 628 1.26 -1.05 -15.05
N ARG A 629 2.03 -1.41 -16.07
CA ARG A 629 1.54 -1.93 -17.36
C ARG A 629 2.10 -3.31 -17.63
N TRP A 630 1.34 -4.13 -18.38
CA TRP A 630 1.86 -5.41 -18.88
C TRP A 630 3.08 -5.23 -19.78
N ASP A 631 3.20 -4.10 -20.48
CA ASP A 631 4.23 -3.74 -21.45
C ASP A 631 5.10 -2.55 -21.04
N GLY A 632 5.33 -2.33 -19.75
CA GLY A 632 6.21 -1.27 -19.27
C GLY A 632 7.57 -1.26 -20.00
N GLN A 633 8.15 -2.44 -20.17
CA GLN A 633 9.20 -2.70 -21.14
C GLN A 633 8.67 -3.70 -22.19
N LYS A 634 8.78 -3.32 -23.45
CA LYS A 634 8.31 -4.14 -24.58
C LYS A 634 9.27 -5.31 -24.89
N PRO A 635 8.84 -6.32 -25.66
CA PRO A 635 9.72 -7.43 -26.03
C PRO A 635 11.00 -7.02 -26.75
N ASP A 636 11.02 -5.88 -27.48
CA ASP A 636 12.22 -5.32 -28.12
C ASP A 636 13.10 -4.50 -27.15
N SER A 637 12.82 -4.56 -25.86
CA SER A 637 13.48 -3.83 -24.77
C SER A 637 13.28 -2.31 -24.76
N SER A 638 12.47 -1.75 -25.66
CA SER A 638 12.05 -0.35 -25.58
C SER A 638 10.98 -0.16 -24.50
N PHE A 639 10.85 1.06 -24.00
CA PHE A 639 9.83 1.37 -23.00
C PHE A 639 8.51 1.81 -23.64
N GLN A 640 7.43 1.59 -22.89
CA GLN A 640 6.13 2.17 -23.20
C GLN A 640 6.17 3.69 -22.95
N THR A 641 5.10 4.40 -23.36
CA THR A 641 5.02 5.86 -23.23
C THR A 641 5.44 6.34 -21.84
N PRO A 642 6.38 7.28 -21.74
CA PRO A 642 6.88 7.77 -20.45
C PRO A 642 5.81 8.50 -19.63
N SER A 643 4.75 9.00 -20.27
CA SER A 643 3.66 9.68 -19.57
C SER A 643 2.84 8.75 -18.66
N MET A 644 2.88 7.43 -18.90
CA MET A 644 2.12 6.42 -18.16
C MET A 644 2.94 5.14 -18.05
N ASN A 645 4.04 5.17 -17.32
CA ASN A 645 4.92 4.02 -17.17
C ASN A 645 5.70 4.06 -15.85
N SER A 646 5.16 3.42 -14.83
CA SER A 646 5.83 3.18 -13.55
C SER A 646 6.28 1.72 -13.46
N PHE A 647 7.47 1.49 -12.93
CA PHE A 647 8.00 0.13 -12.68
C PHE A 647 7.80 -0.31 -11.22
N ASN A 648 7.12 0.50 -10.41
CA ASN A 648 6.75 0.17 -9.03
C ASN A 648 5.30 0.58 -8.77
N HIS A 649 4.38 -0.36 -9.06
CA HIS A 649 2.94 -0.11 -9.07
C HIS A 649 2.22 -1.39 -8.66
N TYR A 650 1.55 -1.44 -7.52
CA TYR A 650 1.16 -2.69 -6.90
C TYR A 650 -0.13 -3.34 -7.43
N ALA A 651 -0.95 -2.64 -8.22
CA ALA A 651 -2.31 -3.10 -8.58
C ALA A 651 -2.35 -4.52 -9.18
N TYR A 652 -1.49 -4.83 -10.16
CA TYR A 652 -1.43 -6.17 -10.75
C TYR A 652 -0.88 -7.25 -9.80
N GLY A 653 -0.28 -6.85 -8.69
CA GLY A 653 0.11 -7.77 -7.62
C GLY A 653 -1.07 -8.36 -6.86
N ALA A 654 -2.30 -7.97 -7.18
CA ALA A 654 -3.53 -8.54 -6.64
C ALA A 654 -3.66 -10.05 -6.83
N ILE A 655 -2.92 -10.66 -7.76
CA ILE A 655 -2.83 -12.12 -7.92
C ILE A 655 -2.29 -12.83 -6.65
N GLY A 656 -1.60 -12.11 -5.78
CA GLY A 656 -0.98 -12.70 -4.60
C GLY A 656 -1.96 -13.42 -3.69
N ASP A 657 -3.17 -12.90 -3.50
CA ASP A 657 -4.16 -13.56 -2.64
C ASP A 657 -4.62 -14.91 -3.22
N TRP A 658 -4.72 -15.04 -4.55
CA TRP A 658 -4.98 -16.35 -5.19
C TRP A 658 -3.84 -17.34 -4.95
N MET A 659 -2.58 -16.85 -4.94
CA MET A 659 -1.42 -17.70 -4.65
C MET A 659 -1.50 -18.26 -3.23
N TYR A 660 -1.80 -17.44 -2.23
CA TYR A 660 -2.01 -17.88 -0.84
C TYR A 660 -3.23 -18.79 -0.71
N ARG A 661 -4.35 -18.38 -1.27
CA ARG A 661 -5.64 -19.06 -1.09
C ARG A 661 -5.77 -20.35 -1.85
N ASN A 662 -5.22 -20.42 -3.07
CA ASN A 662 -5.44 -21.55 -3.97
C ASN A 662 -4.17 -22.39 -4.17
N ILE A 663 -3.03 -21.79 -4.45
CA ILE A 663 -1.79 -22.60 -4.58
C ILE A 663 -1.46 -23.25 -3.25
N ALA A 664 -1.28 -22.46 -2.21
CA ALA A 664 -1.00 -22.97 -0.87
C ALA A 664 -2.25 -23.59 -0.20
N GLY A 665 -3.41 -22.99 -0.46
CA GLY A 665 -4.71 -23.48 0.02
C GLY A 665 -5.19 -22.87 1.32
N LEU A 666 -4.65 -21.71 1.74
CA LEU A 666 -5.07 -21.03 2.96
C LEU A 666 -6.24 -20.08 2.71
N GLN A 667 -7.42 -20.46 3.19
CA GLN A 667 -8.66 -19.69 3.06
C GLN A 667 -9.35 -19.58 4.42
N MET A 668 -10.46 -18.85 4.47
CA MET A 668 -11.35 -18.79 5.61
C MET A 668 -12.80 -18.98 5.16
N ASP A 669 -13.67 -19.36 6.08
CA ASP A 669 -15.11 -19.27 5.91
C ASP A 669 -15.52 -17.80 5.98
N GLU A 670 -15.86 -17.19 4.85
CA GLU A 670 -16.18 -15.76 4.78
C GLU A 670 -17.49 -15.41 5.50
N GLN A 671 -18.36 -16.38 5.74
CA GLN A 671 -19.62 -16.14 6.44
C GLN A 671 -19.45 -16.17 7.97
N GLU A 672 -18.66 -17.12 8.49
CA GLU A 672 -18.58 -17.36 9.92
C GLU A 672 -17.16 -17.34 10.48
N GLY A 673 -16.16 -17.18 9.63
CA GLY A 673 -14.75 -17.36 9.96
C GLY A 673 -13.89 -16.11 9.92
N ALA A 674 -14.47 -14.90 9.98
CA ALA A 674 -13.71 -13.65 9.95
C ALA A 674 -12.57 -13.64 10.97
N GLY A 675 -11.41 -13.08 10.59
CA GLY A 675 -10.19 -13.15 11.37
C GLY A 675 -9.53 -14.52 11.39
N TYR A 676 -9.93 -15.43 10.51
CA TYR A 676 -9.50 -16.82 10.48
C TYR A 676 -9.97 -17.63 11.70
N LYS A 677 -11.12 -17.28 12.25
CA LYS A 677 -11.76 -18.06 13.31
C LYS A 677 -12.13 -19.48 12.82
N LYS A 678 -12.65 -19.56 11.61
CA LYS A 678 -12.89 -20.82 10.89
C LYS A 678 -12.04 -20.84 9.63
N ILE A 679 -11.01 -21.66 9.65
CA ILE A 679 -10.01 -21.79 8.60
C ILE A 679 -10.48 -22.82 7.58
N ILE A 680 -10.20 -22.57 6.30
CA ILE A 680 -10.36 -23.54 5.23
C ILE A 680 -8.98 -23.81 4.64
N ILE A 681 -8.62 -25.09 4.56
CA ILE A 681 -7.40 -25.56 3.91
C ILE A 681 -7.81 -26.34 2.67
N LYS A 682 -7.52 -25.76 1.52
CA LYS A 682 -7.94 -26.34 0.21
C LYS A 682 -6.86 -26.10 -0.85
N PRO A 683 -5.74 -26.84 -0.81
CA PRO A 683 -4.71 -26.69 -1.80
C PRO A 683 -5.20 -27.12 -3.18
N CYS A 684 -4.91 -26.28 -4.18
CA CYS A 684 -5.15 -26.55 -5.58
C CYS A 684 -3.86 -27.09 -6.21
N LEU A 685 -3.79 -28.39 -6.39
CA LEU A 685 -2.59 -29.05 -6.90
C LEU A 685 -2.46 -28.87 -8.42
N SER A 686 -1.22 -28.71 -8.90
CA SER A 686 -0.87 -28.67 -10.30
C SER A 686 0.29 -29.63 -10.58
N GLU A 687 0.31 -30.22 -11.76
CA GLU A 687 1.47 -31.01 -12.22
C GLU A 687 2.75 -30.16 -12.33
N LYS A 688 2.60 -28.84 -12.42
CA LYS A 688 3.72 -27.89 -12.60
C LYS A 688 4.41 -27.52 -11.29
N LEU A 689 3.85 -27.89 -10.14
CA LEU A 689 4.42 -27.57 -8.82
C LEU A 689 4.62 -28.84 -8.01
N ASP A 690 5.77 -28.98 -7.38
CA ASP A 690 6.08 -30.09 -6.46
C ASP A 690 5.76 -29.75 -5.01
N TYR A 691 5.79 -28.48 -4.64
CA TYR A 691 5.45 -28.02 -3.30
C TYR A 691 4.94 -26.59 -3.30
N ALA A 692 4.24 -26.23 -2.22
CA ALA A 692 4.02 -24.85 -1.81
C ALA A 692 3.96 -24.76 -0.28
N ASP A 693 4.49 -23.64 0.22
CA ASP A 693 4.50 -23.30 1.62
C ASP A 693 3.89 -21.91 1.79
N CYS A 694 3.00 -21.77 2.77
CA CYS A 694 2.60 -20.47 3.25
C CYS A 694 2.45 -20.44 4.75
N SER A 695 2.61 -19.25 5.32
CA SER A 695 2.22 -18.96 6.70
C SER A 695 1.59 -17.60 6.80
N LEU A 696 0.74 -17.43 7.80
CA LEU A 696 0.07 -16.18 8.12
C LEU A 696 0.00 -16.01 9.63
N GLU A 697 0.49 -14.88 10.13
CA GLU A 697 0.25 -14.45 11.50
C GLU A 697 -1.15 -13.83 11.60
N SER A 698 -2.12 -14.65 12.00
CA SER A 698 -3.50 -14.19 12.18
C SER A 698 -3.71 -13.59 13.58
N VAL A 699 -4.86 -12.99 13.81
CA VAL A 699 -5.24 -12.48 15.14
C VAL A 699 -5.33 -13.58 16.21
N TYR A 700 -5.40 -14.85 15.83
CA TYR A 700 -5.38 -16.00 16.73
C TYR A 700 -4.00 -16.67 16.85
N GLY A 701 -3.03 -16.26 16.05
CA GLY A 701 -1.69 -16.85 15.99
C GLY A 701 -1.33 -17.37 14.61
N THR A 702 -0.23 -18.09 14.53
CA THR A 702 0.34 -18.59 13.28
C THR A 702 -0.50 -19.69 12.67
N ILE A 703 -0.91 -19.49 11.42
CA ILE A 703 -1.42 -20.55 10.53
C ILE A 703 -0.30 -20.91 9.57
N SER A 704 -0.01 -22.18 9.37
CA SER A 704 0.91 -22.61 8.32
C SER A 704 0.37 -23.78 7.53
N VAL A 705 0.62 -23.75 6.22
CA VAL A 705 0.25 -24.78 5.26
C VAL A 705 1.48 -25.11 4.43
N GLN A 706 1.90 -26.37 4.48
CA GLN A 706 3.02 -26.86 3.68
C GLN A 706 2.60 -28.16 3.01
N TRP A 707 2.59 -28.18 1.70
CA TRP A 707 2.33 -29.42 0.99
C TRP A 707 3.47 -29.80 0.05
N ARG A 708 3.68 -31.09 -0.12
CA ARG A 708 4.70 -31.71 -0.97
C ARG A 708 4.08 -32.86 -1.74
N LYS A 709 4.38 -32.95 -3.02
CA LYS A 709 4.08 -34.12 -3.86
C LYS A 709 5.33 -34.92 -4.09
N LYS A 710 5.25 -36.24 -3.88
CA LYS A 710 6.31 -37.18 -4.20
C LYS A 710 5.76 -38.56 -4.42
N ASP A 711 6.17 -39.22 -5.50
CA ASP A 711 5.84 -40.62 -5.82
C ASP A 711 4.31 -40.90 -5.76
N GLY A 712 3.50 -39.97 -6.31
CA GLY A 712 2.03 -40.10 -6.32
C GLY A 712 1.36 -39.84 -4.99
N LYS A 713 2.10 -39.40 -3.98
CA LYS A 713 1.58 -39.05 -2.65
C LYS A 713 1.64 -37.56 -2.39
N LEU A 714 0.62 -37.08 -1.67
CA LEU A 714 0.59 -35.75 -1.07
C LEU A 714 0.95 -35.87 0.40
N ASN A 715 1.86 -35.03 0.87
CA ASN A 715 2.13 -34.79 2.28
C ASN A 715 1.73 -33.37 2.62
N LEU A 716 0.91 -33.18 3.64
CA LEU A 716 0.37 -31.90 4.05
C LEU A 716 0.65 -31.68 5.53
N LEU A 717 1.48 -30.71 5.85
CA LEU A 717 1.79 -30.29 7.22
C LEU A 717 1.03 -29.00 7.52
N LEU A 718 0.25 -29.00 8.59
CA LEU A 718 -0.61 -27.88 9.01
C LEU A 718 -0.29 -27.46 10.44
N ARG A 719 -0.34 -26.15 10.68
CA ARG A 719 -0.45 -25.56 12.02
C ARG A 719 -1.75 -24.75 12.08
N ILE A 720 -2.61 -25.10 13.03
CA ILE A 720 -3.89 -24.44 13.29
C ILE A 720 -3.81 -23.82 14.69
N PRO A 721 -3.95 -22.48 14.81
CA PRO A 721 -3.73 -21.76 16.06
C PRO A 721 -4.84 -22.03 17.08
N PRO A 722 -4.59 -21.72 18.38
CA PRO A 722 -5.60 -21.85 19.43
C PRO A 722 -6.89 -21.10 19.14
N ASN A 723 -8.00 -21.59 19.68
CA ASN A 723 -9.33 -20.99 19.55
C ASN A 723 -9.87 -20.90 18.11
N THR A 724 -9.31 -21.68 17.19
CA THR A 724 -9.78 -21.75 15.79
C THR A 724 -10.12 -23.21 15.42
N THR A 725 -10.85 -23.36 14.34
CA THR A 725 -11.14 -24.65 13.71
C THR A 725 -10.72 -24.62 12.26
N ALA A 726 -10.42 -25.78 11.68
CA ALA A 726 -10.09 -25.88 10.28
C ALA A 726 -10.93 -26.95 9.59
N LYS A 727 -11.42 -26.62 8.40
CA LYS A 727 -12.01 -27.55 7.46
C LYS A 727 -11.01 -27.82 6.34
N ILE A 728 -10.61 -29.08 6.18
CA ILE A 728 -9.52 -29.48 5.32
C ILE A 728 -10.08 -30.26 4.14
N TYR A 729 -9.86 -29.77 2.93
CA TYR A 729 -10.20 -30.42 1.67
C TYR A 729 -8.96 -31.12 1.14
N LEU A 730 -8.79 -32.39 1.48
CA LEU A 730 -7.61 -33.16 1.16
C LEU A 730 -7.82 -33.95 -0.13
N PRO A 731 -7.05 -33.69 -1.21
CA PRO A 731 -7.04 -34.54 -2.39
C PRO A 731 -6.63 -35.96 -2.01
N ALA A 732 -7.47 -36.93 -2.29
CA ALA A 732 -7.22 -38.34 -1.95
C ALA A 732 -7.95 -39.27 -2.91
N MET A 733 -7.28 -40.33 -3.37
CA MET A 733 -7.90 -41.36 -4.20
C MET A 733 -9.06 -42.07 -3.46
N THR A 734 -8.83 -42.40 -2.18
CA THR A 734 -9.81 -43.06 -1.31
C THR A 734 -9.61 -42.57 0.13
N LEU A 735 -10.64 -42.72 0.95
CA LEU A 735 -10.55 -42.44 2.37
C LEU A 735 -9.47 -43.30 3.06
N GLN A 736 -9.31 -44.53 2.65
CA GLN A 736 -8.35 -45.48 3.22
C GLN A 736 -6.90 -45.10 2.93
N SER A 737 -6.63 -44.27 1.89
CA SER A 737 -5.31 -43.77 1.59
C SER A 737 -4.86 -42.64 2.52
N VAL A 738 -5.79 -42.07 3.31
CA VAL A 738 -5.49 -40.91 4.17
C VAL A 738 -4.96 -41.37 5.51
N MET A 739 -3.77 -40.89 5.85
CA MET A 739 -3.11 -41.11 7.14
C MET A 739 -2.88 -39.76 7.84
N GLU A 740 -2.89 -39.78 9.16
CA GLU A 740 -2.40 -38.67 9.98
C GLU A 740 -1.29 -39.18 10.89
N ASN A 741 -0.09 -38.57 10.87
CA ASN A 741 1.11 -39.06 11.55
C ASN A 741 1.40 -40.55 11.29
N GLY A 742 1.15 -41.02 10.07
CA GLY A 742 1.34 -42.42 9.68
C GLY A 742 0.31 -43.41 10.24
N ARG A 743 -0.80 -42.94 10.82
CA ARG A 743 -1.89 -43.74 11.34
C ARG A 743 -3.18 -43.52 10.56
N PRO A 744 -4.02 -44.54 10.37
CA PRO A 744 -5.32 -44.39 9.74
C PRO A 744 -6.21 -43.37 10.47
N LEU A 745 -7.06 -42.65 9.75
CA LEU A 745 -7.97 -41.64 10.34
C LEU A 745 -8.91 -42.21 11.42
N GLY A 746 -9.39 -43.43 11.27
CA GLY A 746 -10.31 -44.07 12.22
C GLY A 746 -9.75 -44.25 13.65
N GLU A 747 -8.45 -44.08 13.83
CA GLU A 747 -7.77 -44.16 15.12
C GLU A 747 -7.59 -42.79 15.80
N GLN A 748 -7.98 -41.69 15.11
CA GLN A 748 -7.78 -40.29 15.57
C GLN A 748 -9.09 -39.74 16.15
N LYS A 749 -9.07 -39.34 17.43
CA LYS A 749 -10.25 -38.80 18.12
C LYS A 749 -10.52 -37.33 17.86
N ASP A 750 -9.51 -36.58 17.47
CA ASP A 750 -9.56 -35.12 17.33
C ASP A 750 -9.78 -34.65 15.87
N ILE A 751 -10.03 -35.63 14.98
CA ILE A 751 -10.28 -35.37 13.56
C ILE A 751 -11.63 -35.97 13.22
N ALA A 752 -12.56 -35.13 12.77
CA ALA A 752 -13.87 -35.56 12.30
C ALA A 752 -13.88 -35.69 10.78
N LEU A 753 -14.36 -36.80 10.26
CA LEU A 753 -14.67 -36.95 8.84
C LEU A 753 -16.01 -36.26 8.56
N SER A 754 -15.99 -35.25 7.69
CA SER A 754 -17.22 -34.56 7.27
C SER A 754 -17.81 -35.20 6.02
N GLU A 755 -16.98 -35.44 4.99
CA GLU A 755 -17.43 -35.99 3.71
C GLU A 755 -16.28 -36.68 2.98
N SER A 756 -16.62 -37.63 2.11
CA SER A 756 -15.68 -38.22 1.15
C SER A 756 -16.38 -38.34 -0.21
N LYS A 757 -16.02 -37.49 -1.16
CA LYS A 757 -16.65 -37.36 -2.47
C LYS A 757 -15.72 -36.73 -3.51
N ASP A 758 -15.88 -37.12 -4.77
CA ASP A 758 -15.20 -36.46 -5.91
C ASP A 758 -13.68 -36.37 -5.76
N LYS A 759 -13.03 -37.44 -5.26
CA LYS A 759 -11.60 -37.51 -5.00
C LYS A 759 -11.10 -36.50 -3.96
N LEU A 760 -11.99 -36.07 -3.07
CA LEU A 760 -11.68 -35.24 -1.90
C LEU A 760 -12.13 -35.95 -0.63
N VAL A 761 -11.33 -35.88 0.41
CA VAL A 761 -11.69 -36.23 1.78
C VAL A 761 -11.73 -34.92 2.57
N ILE A 762 -12.91 -34.64 3.15
CA ILE A 762 -13.14 -33.38 3.88
C ILE A 762 -13.11 -33.72 5.37
N LEU A 763 -12.20 -33.09 6.08
CA LEU A 763 -11.94 -33.27 7.51
C LEU A 763 -12.20 -31.99 8.28
N GLU A 764 -12.55 -32.11 9.55
CA GLU A 764 -12.64 -31.00 10.49
C GLU A 764 -11.71 -31.25 11.68
N THR A 765 -10.94 -30.21 12.05
CA THR A 765 -9.99 -30.28 13.16
C THR A 765 -10.09 -29.02 14.04
N GLY A 766 -9.68 -29.19 15.30
CA GLY A 766 -9.39 -28.07 16.17
C GLY A 766 -7.96 -27.54 16.01
N SER A 767 -7.48 -26.80 17.00
CA SER A 767 -6.11 -26.31 17.05
C SER A 767 -5.11 -27.45 17.21
N GLY A 768 -3.95 -27.35 16.58
CA GLY A 768 -2.90 -28.35 16.65
C GLY A 768 -1.94 -28.30 15.47
N VAL A 769 -1.04 -29.28 15.44
CA VAL A 769 -0.15 -29.56 14.31
C VAL A 769 -0.52 -30.91 13.75
N TYR A 770 -0.82 -30.96 12.46
CA TYR A 770 -1.30 -32.15 11.76
C TYR A 770 -0.39 -32.48 10.58
N GLN A 771 -0.10 -33.75 10.39
CA GLN A 771 0.67 -34.24 9.26
C GLN A 771 -0.14 -35.29 8.50
N PHE A 772 -0.82 -34.84 7.46
CA PHE A 772 -1.58 -35.71 6.59
C PHE A 772 -0.75 -36.27 5.45
N SER A 773 -1.06 -37.50 5.04
CA SER A 773 -0.63 -38.05 3.76
C SER A 773 -1.78 -38.73 3.05
N SER A 774 -1.79 -38.67 1.71
CA SER A 774 -2.82 -39.30 0.88
C SER A 774 -2.26 -39.67 -0.49
N ASP A 775 -2.92 -40.64 -1.16
CA ASP A 775 -2.62 -40.93 -2.57
C ASP A 775 -3.31 -39.86 -3.44
N ILE A 776 -2.55 -39.22 -4.33
CA ILE A 776 -3.06 -38.15 -5.19
C ILE A 776 -4.00 -38.76 -6.25
N PRO A 777 -5.18 -38.18 -6.46
CA PRO A 777 -6.06 -38.56 -7.54
C PRO A 777 -5.40 -38.36 -8.93
N LYS A 778 -5.50 -39.34 -9.81
CA LYS A 778 -5.07 -39.26 -11.21
C LYS A 778 -6.07 -38.49 -12.04
#